data_a2c648b819e5dcc69be5a26c07cd1790
#
_entry.id   a2c648b819e5dcc69be5a26c07cd1790
#
_cell.length_a   1.000
_cell.length_b   1.000
_cell.length_c   1.000
_cell.angle_alpha   90.00
_cell.angle_beta   90.00
_cell.angle_gamma   90.00
#
_symmetry.space_group_name_H-M   'P 1'
#
loop_
_entity.id
_entity.type
_entity.pdbx_description
1 polymer ?
#
loop_
_entity_poly.entity_id
_entity_poly.type
_entity_poly.pdbx_seq_one_letter_code
_entity_poly.pdbx_strand_id
1 'polypeptide(L)'
;MHSRLLCLFTLCLASAVASAETLWIWGAKNNVAKQQVWFRASFELKEVPTKAQLLAVADNHCKVWLNGKQLGGSDEWHEPFSAEVAADLKAGVNTIAVLGRNDGGIAAMAFRLSAGKTVLAESGANWKTSLADPGKGWEASAFDDAKWTAASVVKKMGEQPWGNAFAESKIAGKKTALAKKGAAASNGKRTPTTSVAPAEELILRPGFKAELLHNVPKPEQGSWVSLAVSPTGDLVAGDQGGVLWHISLKDPAKPVVTQIATQAIGCHGLLFAHGALYACTSEKGKGDIWRLRDTKGDGSYAEQTMLRSLKGSGEHGPHQLVLDRDGSILLFGGNHTKLPDDEKAGAAAKHYDEDDLLKKFEDANGHASGIKAVGGWIARMDKDGKDWIRVTTCFRNPYDGAVAPDGDIFAYDSDMEWDMGAPWYRPTRINLCTPGGELGWRSGAGNNAQALVDSQPSLVDIGPGSPTGCTMGTGAKFPAAYQRAFFACDWTYATLYAIILEPEGGAWKARKEVFAAGKPFSVTDAVIRPQDGHMYVTIGGRGGQSALYRITYQGTESTAPAGWFEATPEQKLRRELEALRDVAPSAASLDKAWPHMGHADRWVRFAARIAVEHQPVESWRARVKPDANVDLALNAATALARCGDQTDLAAIVAAADSAMKSKDLRQQQDRLRVFQIAFARRGKPDAATATRLGKECADRLPSGDNALDRQLALVSIYLEEPTAPARVLKAMKFAQPGPAVVADPEVLARHPGYAKAAASAMAVTPSSTRIGLAVYLCRATVGWTPELRKEFFGFLDVLSQAEGGHSLKGFVRNIRKEALAAAPEAERAALEEIAPATARKAAAPIPTAEGPGRLWTHAEALKAWDEAKTKKTLDFANGQKMFAAALCSQCHRLGDNGGAQGPDLSGLGARSAPADVLMSIVQPSAIVSDQYSNSVIGRVDGGKTIGRILNEEGDKLQLAVNPFDFSVQLAVNRSDILSIDRDATSPMPVGLLNSLNAQEVADLLAYLVSGANAKDPMFAK
;
A
#
# COMPACT_ATOMS: atom_id res chain seq x y z
N MET A 1 -7.18 39.05 -93.54
CA MET A 1 -6.98 40.42 -93.01
C MET A 1 -7.77 40.54 -91.71
N HIS A 2 -7.08 40.52 -90.66
CA HIS A 2 -7.21 41.17 -89.37
C HIS A 2 -8.61 41.62 -88.88
N SER A 3 -9.03 41.04 -87.73
CA SER A 3 -9.36 41.90 -86.57
C SER A 3 -9.58 41.08 -85.31
N ARG A 4 -8.91 41.50 -84.22
CA ARG A 4 -8.87 40.91 -82.91
C ARG A 4 -10.24 41.24 -82.19
N LEU A 5 -10.78 40.22 -81.54
CA LEU A 5 -11.79 40.41 -80.53
C LEU A 5 -11.29 39.96 -79.20
N LEU A 6 -11.23 40.91 -78.26
CA LEU A 6 -10.78 40.73 -76.89
C LEU A 6 -11.97 40.22 -76.04
N CYS A 7 -11.96 39.00 -75.55
CA CYS A 7 -12.89 38.52 -74.54
C CYS A 7 -12.25 38.55 -73.17
N LEU A 8 -12.77 39.43 -72.31
CA LEU A 8 -12.49 39.44 -70.89
C LEU A 8 -13.10 38.13 -70.22
N PHE A 9 -12.24 37.25 -69.77
CA PHE A 9 -12.64 36.21 -68.83
C PHE A 9 -12.45 36.69 -67.41
N THR A 10 -13.51 36.91 -66.65
CA THR A 10 -13.48 37.16 -65.22
C THR A 10 -13.25 35.86 -64.54
N LEU A 11 -12.03 35.63 -64.03
CA LEU A 11 -11.66 34.44 -63.24
C LEU A 11 -12.18 34.67 -61.82
N CYS A 12 -13.26 34.03 -61.44
CA CYS A 12 -13.65 33.86 -60.03
C CYS A 12 -12.68 32.85 -59.40
N LEU A 13 -11.65 33.34 -58.67
CA LEU A 13 -10.89 32.51 -57.79
C LEU A 13 -11.75 32.12 -56.57
N ALA A 14 -12.38 30.96 -56.63
CA ALA A 14 -12.86 30.28 -55.46
C ALA A 14 -11.64 29.78 -54.68
N SER A 15 -11.27 30.46 -53.60
CA SER A 15 -10.29 29.98 -52.64
C SER A 15 -10.85 28.74 -51.96
N ALA A 16 -10.50 27.57 -52.44
CA ALA A 16 -10.65 26.33 -51.68
C ALA A 16 -9.81 26.48 -50.44
N VAL A 17 -10.42 26.73 -49.30
CA VAL A 17 -9.80 26.57 -47.98
C VAL A 17 -9.52 25.09 -47.83
N ALA A 18 -8.30 24.68 -48.20
CA ALA A 18 -7.78 23.35 -47.81
C ALA A 18 -7.84 23.32 -46.27
N SER A 19 -8.59 22.35 -45.72
CA SER A 19 -8.56 22.04 -44.29
C SER A 19 -7.12 21.75 -43.93
N ALA A 20 -6.44 22.70 -43.29
CA ALA A 20 -5.11 22.49 -42.78
C ALA A 20 -5.14 21.37 -41.74
N GLU A 21 -4.18 20.46 -41.75
CA GLU A 21 -4.12 19.29 -40.89
C GLU A 21 -3.11 19.57 -39.78
N THR A 22 -3.54 19.50 -38.49
CA THR A 22 -2.65 19.70 -37.35
C THR A 22 -1.47 18.72 -37.39
N LEU A 23 -0.27 19.25 -37.28
CA LEU A 23 0.95 18.46 -37.37
C LEU A 23 1.66 18.40 -36.01
N TRP A 24 2.30 17.26 -35.74
CA TRP A 24 3.27 17.13 -34.69
C TRP A 24 4.58 17.72 -35.19
N ILE A 25 5.14 18.72 -34.52
CA ILE A 25 6.34 19.44 -34.88
C ILE A 25 7.38 19.42 -33.75
N TRP A 26 8.66 19.57 -34.08
CA TRP A 26 9.75 19.72 -33.12
C TRP A 26 10.88 20.58 -33.71
N GLY A 27 12.00 20.68 -32.96
CA GLY A 27 13.26 21.24 -33.50
C GLY A 27 13.93 20.31 -34.48
N ALA A 28 15.12 20.68 -34.98
CA ALA A 28 15.83 19.93 -36.02
C ALA A 28 16.15 18.45 -35.66
N LYS A 29 16.24 18.12 -34.37
CA LYS A 29 16.42 16.73 -33.87
C LYS A 29 15.39 16.49 -32.77
N ASN A 30 14.65 15.42 -32.86
CA ASN A 30 13.51 15.13 -31.96
C ASN A 30 13.75 13.92 -31.05
N ASN A 31 14.99 13.46 -30.90
CA ASN A 31 15.36 12.31 -30.05
C ASN A 31 16.46 12.64 -29.02
N VAL A 32 16.63 13.91 -28.67
CA VAL A 32 17.65 14.37 -27.72
C VAL A 32 17.03 14.45 -26.35
N ALA A 33 17.48 13.63 -25.41
CA ALA A 33 17.00 13.65 -24.02
C ALA A 33 17.32 14.99 -23.33
N LYS A 34 16.39 15.46 -22.49
CA LYS A 34 16.44 16.74 -21.77
C LYS A 34 16.52 17.98 -22.67
N GLN A 35 16.21 17.83 -23.97
CA GLN A 35 16.18 18.96 -24.89
C GLN A 35 14.99 19.88 -24.58
N GLN A 36 15.25 21.19 -24.61
CA GLN A 36 14.22 22.23 -24.63
C GLN A 36 14.16 22.86 -26.01
N VAL A 37 12.93 23.15 -26.46
CA VAL A 37 12.70 23.81 -27.75
C VAL A 37 11.66 24.91 -27.54
N TRP A 38 11.99 26.11 -27.96
CA TRP A 38 11.09 27.27 -27.95
C TRP A 38 10.43 27.40 -29.31
N PHE A 39 9.09 27.48 -29.31
CA PHE A 39 8.29 27.58 -30.54
C PHE A 39 7.55 28.89 -30.56
N ARG A 40 7.42 29.51 -31.73
CA ARG A 40 6.62 30.72 -31.95
C ARG A 40 5.88 30.64 -33.27
N ALA A 41 4.67 31.21 -33.29
CA ALA A 41 3.89 31.46 -34.48
C ALA A 41 2.99 32.69 -34.28
N SER A 42 2.74 33.41 -35.36
CA SER A 42 1.80 34.53 -35.39
C SER A 42 0.69 34.28 -36.41
N PHE A 43 -0.52 34.70 -36.06
CA PHE A 43 -1.71 34.62 -36.92
C PHE A 43 -2.54 35.89 -36.79
N GLU A 44 -3.37 36.19 -37.77
CA GLU A 44 -4.14 37.42 -37.82
C GLU A 44 -5.64 37.12 -37.71
N LEU A 45 -6.36 37.89 -36.89
CA LEU A 45 -7.80 37.82 -36.73
C LEU A 45 -8.44 39.10 -37.22
N LYS A 46 -9.45 39.00 -38.10
CA LYS A 46 -10.25 40.18 -38.51
C LYS A 46 -11.10 40.68 -37.36
N GLU A 47 -11.67 39.76 -36.59
CA GLU A 47 -12.49 40.03 -35.39
C GLU A 47 -12.25 38.96 -34.33
N VAL A 48 -12.45 39.30 -33.06
CA VAL A 48 -12.31 38.38 -31.94
C VAL A 48 -13.55 37.51 -31.82
N PRO A 49 -13.41 36.15 -31.86
CA PRO A 49 -14.56 35.27 -31.69
C PRO A 49 -15.11 35.34 -30.25
N THR A 50 -16.38 35.13 -30.06
CA THR A 50 -17.03 35.11 -28.74
C THR A 50 -16.61 33.94 -27.87
N LYS A 51 -16.13 32.83 -28.49
CA LYS A 51 -15.54 31.65 -27.84
C LYS A 51 -14.38 31.13 -28.66
N ALA A 52 -13.29 30.82 -28.02
CA ALA A 52 -12.11 30.22 -28.67
C ALA A 52 -11.43 29.22 -27.74
N GLN A 53 -11.27 27.99 -28.21
CA GLN A 53 -10.61 26.92 -27.46
C GLN A 53 -9.20 26.71 -27.99
N LEU A 54 -8.23 26.78 -27.08
CA LEU A 54 -6.82 26.43 -27.33
C LEU A 54 -6.52 25.05 -26.78
N LEU A 55 -5.86 24.23 -27.59
CA LEU A 55 -5.32 22.92 -27.24
C LEU A 55 -3.83 22.90 -27.53
N ALA A 56 -3.03 22.41 -26.60
CA ALA A 56 -1.58 22.21 -26.80
C ALA A 56 -1.08 20.99 -26.02
N VAL A 57 -0.10 20.30 -26.59
CA VAL A 57 0.50 19.13 -25.97
C VAL A 57 1.92 18.94 -26.49
N ALA A 58 2.81 18.42 -25.65
CA ALA A 58 4.12 17.95 -26.11
C ALA A 58 4.51 16.62 -25.44
N ASP A 59 5.40 15.89 -26.07
CA ASP A 59 6.07 14.77 -25.50
C ASP A 59 7.50 15.24 -25.08
N ASN A 60 7.78 15.50 -23.75
CA ASN A 60 6.93 15.16 -22.61
C ASN A 60 6.15 16.38 -22.04
N HIS A 61 6.75 17.58 -21.99
CA HIS A 61 6.17 18.74 -21.32
C HIS A 61 6.03 19.94 -22.26
N CYS A 62 4.97 20.74 -22.08
CA CYS A 62 4.90 22.05 -22.70
C CYS A 62 4.35 23.12 -21.73
N LYS A 63 4.77 24.37 -21.97
CA LYS A 63 4.18 25.59 -21.43
C LYS A 63 3.73 26.48 -22.56
N VAL A 64 2.59 27.15 -22.44
CA VAL A 64 1.93 27.87 -23.52
C VAL A 64 1.65 29.31 -23.10
N TRP A 65 1.93 30.23 -24.02
CA TRP A 65 1.64 31.65 -23.91
C TRP A 65 0.84 32.14 -25.11
N LEU A 66 -0.07 33.09 -24.90
CA LEU A 66 -0.79 33.81 -25.92
C LEU A 66 -0.62 35.32 -25.69
N ASN A 67 -0.10 36.03 -26.70
CA ASN A 67 0.18 37.47 -26.63
C ASN A 67 1.03 37.88 -25.39
N GLY A 68 2.01 37.03 -24.98
CA GLY A 68 2.87 37.24 -23.84
C GLY A 68 2.29 36.78 -22.49
N LYS A 69 1.02 36.46 -22.40
CA LYS A 69 0.37 35.94 -21.19
C LYS A 69 0.53 34.44 -21.10
N GLN A 70 1.11 33.92 -20.02
CA GLN A 70 1.18 32.49 -19.78
C GLN A 70 -0.21 31.96 -19.44
N LEU A 71 -0.64 30.89 -20.14
CA LEU A 71 -1.93 30.26 -19.98
C LEU A 71 -1.88 28.98 -19.14
N GLY A 72 -0.80 28.20 -19.29
CA GLY A 72 -0.63 26.90 -18.64
C GLY A 72 0.26 25.96 -19.44
N GLY A 73 0.05 24.66 -19.32
CA GLY A 73 0.84 23.67 -20.05
C GLY A 73 0.35 22.24 -19.83
N SER A 74 1.07 21.29 -20.42
CA SER A 74 0.87 19.85 -20.28
C SER A 74 2.17 19.19 -19.85
N ASP A 75 2.08 18.21 -18.97
CA ASP A 75 3.23 17.43 -18.50
C ASP A 75 3.26 16.00 -19.08
N GLU A 76 2.32 15.67 -19.97
CA GLU A 76 2.23 14.36 -20.62
C GLU A 76 1.60 14.48 -22.02
N TRP A 77 2.15 13.78 -23.01
CA TRP A 77 1.71 13.84 -24.40
C TRP A 77 0.26 13.34 -24.64
N HIS A 78 -0.28 12.54 -23.74
CA HIS A 78 -1.65 12.01 -23.83
C HIS A 78 -2.68 12.88 -23.09
N GLU A 79 -2.23 13.93 -22.40
CA GLU A 79 -3.06 14.88 -21.66
C GLU A 79 -2.93 16.30 -22.19
N PRO A 80 -3.63 16.68 -23.26
CA PRO A 80 -3.49 18.01 -23.84
C PRO A 80 -3.97 19.11 -22.88
N PHE A 81 -3.19 20.16 -22.77
CA PHE A 81 -3.62 21.41 -22.16
C PHE A 81 -4.79 21.99 -22.96
N SER A 82 -5.85 22.43 -22.29
CA SER A 82 -7.03 23.04 -22.89
C SER A 82 -7.42 24.31 -22.15
N ALA A 83 -7.64 25.40 -22.87
CA ALA A 83 -8.09 26.67 -22.30
C ALA A 83 -9.09 27.37 -23.21
N GLU A 84 -10.08 28.03 -22.62
CA GLU A 84 -10.93 29.01 -23.29
C GLU A 84 -10.18 30.35 -23.31
N VAL A 85 -9.91 30.92 -24.48
CA VAL A 85 -8.96 32.04 -24.65
C VAL A 85 -9.54 33.24 -25.43
N ALA A 86 -10.85 33.30 -25.67
CA ALA A 86 -11.44 34.39 -26.42
C ALA A 86 -11.09 35.78 -25.82
N ALA A 87 -11.06 35.87 -24.48
CA ALA A 87 -10.69 37.12 -23.78
C ALA A 87 -9.22 37.53 -23.91
N ASP A 88 -8.32 36.61 -24.33
CA ASP A 88 -6.90 36.85 -24.49
C ASP A 88 -6.51 37.10 -25.96
N LEU A 89 -7.48 37.00 -26.90
CA LEU A 89 -7.31 37.29 -28.32
C LEU A 89 -7.57 38.77 -28.59
N LYS A 90 -6.99 39.30 -29.69
CA LYS A 90 -7.21 40.64 -30.18
C LYS A 90 -7.42 40.63 -31.68
N ALA A 91 -8.13 41.65 -32.22
CA ALA A 91 -8.18 41.90 -33.65
C ALA A 91 -6.77 42.30 -34.15
N GLY A 92 -6.42 41.86 -35.35
CA GLY A 92 -5.03 41.99 -35.89
C GLY A 92 -4.17 40.82 -35.48
N VAL A 93 -2.86 41.04 -35.36
CA VAL A 93 -1.85 39.99 -35.13
C VAL A 93 -1.85 39.49 -33.69
N ASN A 94 -2.00 38.19 -33.55
CA ASN A 94 -1.85 37.45 -32.30
C ASN A 94 -0.61 36.56 -32.38
N THR A 95 0.09 36.35 -31.26
CA THR A 95 1.29 35.54 -31.16
C THR A 95 1.10 34.40 -30.16
N ILE A 96 1.43 33.18 -30.60
CA ILE A 96 1.49 31.99 -29.77
C ILE A 96 2.95 31.68 -29.52
N ALA A 97 3.28 31.36 -28.28
CA ALA A 97 4.59 30.87 -27.88
C ALA A 97 4.45 29.58 -27.06
N VAL A 98 5.29 28.60 -27.33
CA VAL A 98 5.30 27.31 -26.60
C VAL A 98 6.73 26.92 -26.25
N LEU A 99 6.99 26.56 -25.01
CA LEU A 99 8.22 25.91 -24.59
C LEU A 99 7.94 24.41 -24.46
N GLY A 100 8.57 23.59 -25.30
CA GLY A 100 8.54 22.12 -25.22
C GLY A 100 9.79 21.58 -24.57
N ARG A 101 9.66 20.54 -23.76
CA ARG A 101 10.78 19.81 -23.16
C ARG A 101 10.61 18.32 -23.38
N ASN A 102 11.66 17.67 -23.87
CA ASN A 102 11.78 16.23 -24.01
C ASN A 102 12.61 15.64 -22.87
N ASP A 103 12.06 14.71 -22.08
CA ASP A 103 12.82 14.01 -21.06
C ASP A 103 13.57 12.79 -21.61
N GLY A 104 13.14 12.26 -22.75
CA GLY A 104 13.80 11.18 -23.49
C GLY A 104 12.91 10.58 -24.58
N GLY A 105 13.48 9.80 -25.49
CA GLY A 105 12.73 9.23 -26.61
C GLY A 105 12.52 10.20 -27.76
N ILE A 106 11.46 9.94 -28.56
CA ILE A 106 11.07 10.79 -29.71
C ILE A 106 10.13 11.88 -29.18
N ALA A 107 10.48 13.13 -29.42
CA ALA A 107 9.72 14.29 -29.01
C ALA A 107 8.89 14.90 -30.14
N ALA A 108 7.74 15.47 -29.78
CA ALA A 108 6.93 16.31 -30.65
C ALA A 108 6.00 17.23 -29.84
N MET A 109 5.54 18.30 -30.45
CA MET A 109 4.56 19.25 -29.93
C MET A 109 3.45 19.42 -30.94
N ALA A 110 2.20 19.47 -30.48
CA ALA A 110 1.06 19.81 -31.30
C ALA A 110 0.23 20.92 -30.63
N PHE A 111 -0.32 21.79 -31.47
CA PHE A 111 -1.11 22.93 -31.05
C PHE A 111 -2.31 23.13 -31.98
N ARG A 112 -3.49 23.51 -31.43
CA ARG A 112 -4.66 23.94 -32.18
C ARG A 112 -5.43 25.00 -31.39
N LEU A 113 -5.77 26.08 -32.08
CA LEU A 113 -6.73 27.11 -31.62
C LEU A 113 -7.94 27.11 -32.54
N SER A 114 -9.14 27.00 -32.01
CA SER A 114 -10.38 26.95 -32.81
C SER A 114 -11.53 27.75 -32.20
N ALA A 115 -12.38 28.29 -33.05
CA ALA A 115 -13.66 28.90 -32.69
C ALA A 115 -14.79 28.01 -33.23
N GLY A 116 -15.40 27.20 -32.37
CA GLY A 116 -16.29 26.13 -32.78
C GLY A 116 -15.63 25.13 -33.72
N LYS A 117 -16.14 25.02 -34.96
CA LYS A 117 -15.54 24.14 -36.01
C LYS A 117 -14.42 24.80 -36.83
N THR A 118 -14.23 26.12 -36.68
CA THR A 118 -13.24 26.87 -37.46
C THR A 118 -11.89 26.84 -36.75
N VAL A 119 -10.86 26.33 -37.41
CA VAL A 119 -9.47 26.37 -36.90
C VAL A 119 -8.91 27.78 -37.21
N LEU A 120 -8.42 28.45 -36.17
CA LEU A 120 -7.85 29.82 -36.26
C LEU A 120 -6.35 29.75 -36.40
N ALA A 121 -5.69 28.82 -35.72
CA ALA A 121 -4.27 28.53 -35.82
C ALA A 121 -3.97 27.09 -35.39
N GLU A 122 -2.97 26.46 -36.02
CA GLU A 122 -2.52 25.11 -35.65
C GLU A 122 -1.04 24.92 -35.90
N SER A 123 -0.45 23.90 -35.27
CA SER A 123 0.98 23.58 -35.46
C SER A 123 1.28 23.06 -36.87
N GLY A 124 2.37 23.55 -37.45
CA GLY A 124 2.79 23.21 -38.78
C GLY A 124 4.24 23.68 -39.07
N ALA A 125 4.74 23.42 -40.27
CA ALA A 125 6.08 23.77 -40.69
C ALA A 125 6.35 25.31 -40.74
N ASN A 126 5.30 26.11 -40.69
CA ASN A 126 5.36 27.58 -40.61
C ASN A 126 5.70 28.13 -39.23
N TRP A 127 5.73 27.27 -38.20
CA TRP A 127 6.19 27.67 -36.86
C TRP A 127 7.71 27.85 -36.86
N LYS A 128 8.17 28.77 -36.02
CA LYS A 128 9.62 29.02 -35.80
C LYS A 128 10.08 28.38 -34.52
N THR A 129 11.32 27.89 -34.49
CA THR A 129 11.91 27.19 -33.33
C THR A 129 13.29 27.73 -32.99
N SER A 130 13.64 27.74 -31.70
CA SER A 130 14.99 27.93 -31.18
C SER A 130 15.37 26.78 -30.28
N LEU A 131 16.63 26.33 -30.38
CA LEU A 131 17.22 25.34 -29.44
C LEU A 131 18.06 26.01 -28.35
N ALA A 132 18.34 27.29 -28.49
CA ALA A 132 19.01 28.09 -27.46
C ALA A 132 17.98 28.91 -26.69
N ASP A 133 18.21 29.08 -25.39
CA ASP A 133 17.37 29.91 -24.56
C ASP A 133 17.35 31.36 -25.10
N PRO A 134 16.19 31.87 -25.53
CA PRO A 134 16.08 33.20 -26.12
C PRO A 134 16.04 34.31 -25.05
N GLY A 135 16.07 33.98 -23.73
CA GLY A 135 15.99 34.93 -22.64
C GLY A 135 14.58 35.44 -22.36
N LYS A 136 14.46 36.46 -21.51
CA LYS A 136 13.16 37.03 -21.09
C LYS A 136 12.48 37.77 -22.23
N GLY A 137 11.14 37.66 -22.30
CA GLY A 137 10.30 38.39 -23.26
C GLY A 137 10.11 37.71 -24.61
N TRP A 138 10.66 36.53 -24.81
CA TRP A 138 10.53 35.77 -26.04
C TRP A 138 9.07 35.39 -26.38
N GLU A 139 8.22 35.34 -25.36
CA GLU A 139 6.78 35.05 -25.46
C GLU A 139 5.96 36.28 -25.93
N ALA A 140 6.52 37.47 -25.92
CA ALA A 140 5.83 38.69 -26.28
C ALA A 140 5.73 38.89 -27.80
N SER A 141 4.65 39.57 -28.28
CA SER A 141 4.43 39.76 -29.70
C SER A 141 5.49 40.64 -30.40
N ALA A 142 6.17 41.49 -29.61
CA ALA A 142 7.22 42.39 -30.17
C ALA A 142 8.62 41.72 -30.23
N PHE A 143 8.77 40.48 -29.80
CA PHE A 143 10.06 39.79 -29.83
C PHE A 143 10.50 39.50 -31.27
N ASP A 144 11.76 39.79 -31.61
CA ASP A 144 12.34 39.50 -32.92
C ASP A 144 12.79 38.04 -33.03
N ASP A 145 12.05 37.25 -33.77
CA ASP A 145 12.32 35.85 -34.03
C ASP A 145 12.87 35.60 -35.47
N ALA A 146 13.42 36.62 -36.14
CA ALA A 146 13.90 36.51 -37.50
C ALA A 146 15.06 35.48 -37.66
N LYS A 147 15.84 35.26 -36.61
CA LYS A 147 16.95 34.29 -36.57
C LYS A 147 16.52 32.86 -36.20
N TRP A 148 15.25 32.64 -35.90
CA TRP A 148 14.75 31.30 -35.56
C TRP A 148 14.57 30.48 -36.84
N THR A 149 14.73 29.15 -36.67
CA THR A 149 14.57 28.20 -37.81
C THR A 149 13.12 27.70 -37.88
N ALA A 150 12.73 27.23 -39.06
CA ALA A 150 11.43 26.60 -39.24
C ALA A 150 11.34 25.30 -38.41
N ALA A 151 10.14 25.02 -37.87
CA ALA A 151 9.90 23.77 -37.18
C ALA A 151 9.96 22.57 -38.12
N SER A 152 10.50 21.46 -37.65
CA SER A 152 10.52 20.20 -38.39
C SER A 152 9.18 19.45 -38.12
N VAL A 153 8.54 19.02 -39.20
CA VAL A 153 7.34 18.17 -39.11
C VAL A 153 7.78 16.77 -38.73
N VAL A 154 7.23 16.23 -37.67
CA VAL A 154 7.54 14.90 -37.14
C VAL A 154 6.52 13.88 -37.64
N LYS A 155 5.22 14.19 -37.47
CA LYS A 155 4.09 13.32 -37.80
C LYS A 155 2.83 14.15 -38.06
N LYS A 156 1.81 13.49 -38.63
CA LYS A 156 0.46 14.05 -38.69
C LYS A 156 -0.32 13.68 -37.41
N MET A 157 -1.25 14.54 -37.01
CA MET A 157 -2.20 14.22 -35.94
C MET A 157 -2.99 12.96 -36.32
N GLY A 158 -3.02 11.97 -35.43
CA GLY A 158 -3.62 10.65 -35.67
C GLY A 158 -2.59 9.53 -35.94
N GLU A 159 -1.37 9.84 -36.34
CA GLU A 159 -0.32 8.83 -36.54
C GLU A 159 0.34 8.40 -35.22
N GLN A 160 0.81 7.14 -35.19
CA GLN A 160 1.52 6.61 -34.03
C GLN A 160 2.95 7.24 -33.92
N PRO A 161 3.52 7.43 -32.71
CA PRO A 161 3.08 6.86 -31.44
C PRO A 161 1.99 7.66 -30.70
N TRP A 162 1.75 8.94 -31.03
CA TRP A 162 0.89 9.82 -30.23
C TRP A 162 -0.61 9.73 -30.61
N GLY A 163 -0.94 9.24 -31.79
CA GLY A 163 -2.31 9.15 -32.27
C GLY A 163 -3.01 10.53 -32.30
N ASN A 164 -4.34 10.55 -32.15
CA ASN A 164 -5.09 11.79 -32.02
C ASN A 164 -5.09 12.28 -30.55
N ALA A 165 -4.12 13.13 -30.22
CA ALA A 165 -4.02 13.71 -28.87
C ALA A 165 -5.16 14.69 -28.57
N PHE A 166 -5.83 15.27 -29.59
CA PHE A 166 -6.94 16.23 -29.44
C PHE A 166 -8.32 15.59 -29.60
N ALA A 167 -8.42 14.26 -29.45
CA ALA A 167 -9.73 13.61 -29.42
C ALA A 167 -10.59 14.10 -28.25
N GLU A 168 -11.90 14.24 -28.47
CA GLU A 168 -12.83 14.76 -27.44
C GLU A 168 -12.77 14.00 -26.13
N SER A 169 -12.55 12.70 -26.17
CA SER A 169 -12.35 11.86 -24.98
C SER A 169 -11.13 12.24 -24.13
N LYS A 170 -10.08 12.78 -24.76
CA LYS A 170 -8.87 13.25 -24.07
C LYS A 170 -8.99 14.68 -23.53
N ILE A 171 -9.89 15.48 -24.09
CA ILE A 171 -10.14 16.87 -23.73
C ILE A 171 -11.15 16.96 -22.57
N ALA A 172 -12.13 16.07 -22.51
CA ALA A 172 -13.20 16.06 -21.52
C ALA A 172 -12.70 15.86 -20.08
N GLY A 173 -11.54 15.18 -19.88
CA GLY A 173 -10.94 14.95 -18.56
C GLY A 173 -10.42 16.21 -17.85
N LYS A 174 -10.19 17.33 -18.55
CA LYS A 174 -9.59 18.56 -18.00
C LYS A 174 -10.51 19.77 -17.85
N LYS A 175 -11.78 19.67 -18.24
CA LYS A 175 -12.72 20.81 -18.05
C LYS A 175 -13.03 21.14 -16.58
N THR A 176 -12.53 20.33 -15.63
CA THR A 176 -12.83 20.46 -14.19
C THR A 176 -11.77 21.22 -13.38
N ALA A 177 -10.58 21.50 -13.91
CA ALA A 177 -9.47 22.01 -13.08
C ALA A 177 -9.26 23.55 -13.08
N LEU A 178 -9.90 24.33 -13.95
CA LEU A 178 -9.55 25.77 -14.10
C LEU A 178 -10.72 26.76 -14.08
N ALA A 179 -11.91 26.37 -13.64
CA ALA A 179 -13.02 27.31 -13.44
C ALA A 179 -13.18 27.64 -11.95
N LYS A 180 -12.25 28.41 -11.38
CA LYS A 180 -12.46 29.06 -10.08
C LYS A 180 -11.79 30.41 -10.00
N LYS A 181 -12.51 31.45 -10.45
CA LYS A 181 -12.58 32.75 -9.77
C LYS A 181 -13.96 33.35 -10.06
N GLY A 182 -14.78 33.38 -9.02
CA GLY A 182 -15.99 34.23 -8.90
C GLY A 182 -17.23 33.68 -9.57
N ALA A 183 -18.13 33.09 -8.79
CA ALA A 183 -19.56 33.12 -9.11
C ALA A 183 -20.38 32.99 -7.82
N ALA A 184 -21.24 33.95 -7.64
CA ALA A 184 -22.29 33.94 -6.65
C ALA A 184 -23.31 32.83 -6.92
N ALA A 185 -23.99 32.40 -5.86
CA ALA A 185 -24.96 31.32 -5.84
C ALA A 185 -26.01 31.42 -6.96
N SER A 186 -26.19 30.35 -7.72
CA SER A 186 -27.40 30.08 -8.50
C SER A 186 -27.97 28.71 -8.12
N ASN A 187 -29.21 28.68 -7.69
CA ASN A 187 -30.01 27.49 -7.41
C ASN A 187 -30.26 26.69 -8.69
N GLY A 188 -29.43 25.66 -8.96
CA GLY A 188 -29.65 24.65 -9.98
C GLY A 188 -29.65 23.27 -9.34
N LYS A 189 -30.59 22.40 -9.68
CA LYS A 189 -30.73 21.02 -9.18
C LYS A 189 -29.40 20.28 -9.28
N ARG A 190 -28.85 19.94 -8.11
CA ARG A 190 -27.60 19.14 -7.96
C ARG A 190 -27.81 17.73 -8.48
N THR A 191 -26.88 17.25 -9.30
CA THR A 191 -26.71 15.82 -9.56
C THR A 191 -26.44 15.11 -8.22
N PRO A 192 -27.04 13.96 -7.92
CA PRO A 192 -26.84 13.29 -6.63
C PRO A 192 -25.36 12.97 -6.43
N THR A 193 -24.79 13.48 -5.35
CA THR A 193 -23.50 13.05 -4.83
C THR A 193 -23.58 11.57 -4.49
N THR A 194 -22.51 10.81 -4.74
CA THR A 194 -22.38 9.41 -4.32
C THR A 194 -22.75 9.28 -2.85
N SER A 195 -23.59 8.31 -2.51
CA SER A 195 -24.15 8.17 -1.16
C SER A 195 -23.09 7.57 -0.21
N VAL A 196 -22.87 8.26 0.91
CA VAL A 196 -22.19 7.68 2.09
C VAL A 196 -23.24 7.04 3.00
N ALA A 197 -22.82 6.23 3.97
CA ALA A 197 -23.76 5.66 4.94
C ALA A 197 -24.47 6.79 5.71
N PRO A 198 -25.81 6.80 5.77
CA PRO A 198 -26.54 7.70 6.67
C PRO A 198 -26.08 7.48 8.11
N ALA A 199 -25.97 8.55 8.89
CA ALA A 199 -25.47 8.45 10.25
C ALA A 199 -26.33 7.54 11.16
N GLU A 200 -27.64 7.50 10.90
CA GLU A 200 -28.62 6.66 11.57
C GLU A 200 -28.54 5.17 11.22
N GLU A 201 -27.88 4.84 10.10
CA GLU A 201 -27.63 3.45 9.67
C GLU A 201 -26.30 2.91 10.20
N LEU A 202 -25.48 3.75 10.84
CA LEU A 202 -24.24 3.28 11.44
C LEU A 202 -24.55 2.41 12.68
N ILE A 203 -23.86 1.27 12.73
CA ILE A 203 -23.87 0.40 13.92
C ILE A 203 -22.93 1.03 14.94
N LEU A 204 -23.46 1.41 16.08
CA LEU A 204 -22.70 2.04 17.16
C LEU A 204 -22.88 1.27 18.47
N ARG A 205 -21.93 1.42 19.38
CA ARG A 205 -22.09 0.93 20.76
C ARG A 205 -23.27 1.63 21.44
N PRO A 206 -23.99 0.95 22.35
CA PRO A 206 -25.11 1.54 23.07
C PRO A 206 -24.74 2.87 23.75
N GLY A 207 -25.63 3.85 23.66
CA GLY A 207 -25.42 5.20 24.19
C GLY A 207 -24.66 6.15 23.30
N PHE A 208 -24.07 5.69 22.20
CA PHE A 208 -23.39 6.54 21.22
C PHE A 208 -24.33 6.93 20.08
N LYS A 209 -24.09 8.11 19.52
CA LYS A 209 -24.81 8.64 18.34
C LYS A 209 -23.81 9.22 17.36
N ALA A 210 -24.02 8.94 16.07
CA ALA A 210 -23.29 9.57 14.98
C ALA A 210 -24.11 10.68 14.32
N GLU A 211 -23.42 11.64 13.73
CA GLU A 211 -23.99 12.71 12.91
C GLU A 211 -23.08 12.91 11.69
N LEU A 212 -23.69 12.94 10.51
CA LEU A 212 -22.98 13.28 9.27
C LEU A 212 -22.85 14.80 9.16
N LEU A 213 -21.63 15.32 9.34
CA LEU A 213 -21.37 16.75 9.31
C LEU A 213 -21.09 17.29 7.90
N HIS A 214 -20.37 16.51 7.09
CA HIS A 214 -19.99 16.92 5.74
C HIS A 214 -19.88 15.69 4.83
N ASN A 215 -20.64 15.73 3.73
CA ASN A 215 -20.48 14.81 2.62
C ASN A 215 -19.55 15.47 1.61
N VAL A 216 -18.33 14.95 1.47
CA VAL A 216 -17.26 15.56 0.67
C VAL A 216 -17.66 15.59 -0.80
N PRO A 217 -17.76 16.77 -1.44
CA PRO A 217 -17.94 16.84 -2.90
C PRO A 217 -16.65 16.37 -3.59
N LYS A 218 -16.59 15.07 -3.92
CA LYS A 218 -15.41 14.36 -4.38
C LYS A 218 -14.67 15.01 -5.57
N PRO A 219 -15.34 15.55 -6.60
CA PRO A 219 -14.63 16.19 -7.71
C PRO A 219 -13.83 17.43 -7.28
N GLU A 220 -14.26 18.10 -6.21
CA GLU A 220 -13.68 19.36 -5.75
C GLU A 220 -12.72 19.16 -4.56
N GLN A 221 -13.03 18.20 -3.65
CA GLN A 221 -12.35 18.06 -2.37
C GLN A 221 -11.63 16.71 -2.19
N GLY A 222 -11.68 15.84 -3.21
CA GLY A 222 -10.92 14.60 -3.26
C GLY A 222 -11.40 13.51 -2.30
N SER A 223 -10.46 12.72 -1.79
CA SER A 223 -10.70 11.57 -0.92
C SER A 223 -9.81 11.68 0.34
N TRP A 224 -10.43 11.99 1.48
CA TRP A 224 -9.71 12.31 2.72
C TRP A 224 -9.21 11.05 3.42
N VAL A 225 -7.96 11.11 3.91
CA VAL A 225 -7.29 9.95 4.54
C VAL A 225 -6.64 10.26 5.88
N SER A 226 -6.51 11.52 6.26
CA SER A 226 -5.92 11.93 7.54
C SER A 226 -6.64 13.12 8.12
N LEU A 227 -6.66 13.23 9.46
CA LEU A 227 -7.24 14.32 10.23
C LEU A 227 -6.28 14.82 11.30
N ALA A 228 -6.30 16.12 11.57
CA ALA A 228 -5.67 16.69 12.77
C ALA A 228 -6.55 17.79 13.35
N VAL A 229 -6.50 17.94 14.69
CA VAL A 229 -7.20 19.03 15.40
C VAL A 229 -6.23 20.19 15.59
N SER A 230 -6.60 21.37 15.09
CA SER A 230 -5.80 22.58 15.30
C SER A 230 -5.89 23.07 16.74
N PRO A 231 -4.93 23.89 17.21
CA PRO A 231 -5.00 24.50 18.55
C PRO A 231 -6.28 25.32 18.79
N THR A 232 -6.88 25.88 17.74
CA THR A 232 -8.15 26.62 17.80
C THR A 232 -9.38 25.74 17.82
N GLY A 233 -9.21 24.43 17.57
CA GLY A 233 -10.28 23.44 17.56
C GLY A 233 -10.93 23.21 16.18
N ASP A 234 -10.46 23.86 15.13
CA ASP A 234 -10.81 23.51 13.77
C ASP A 234 -10.06 22.24 13.34
N LEU A 235 -10.53 21.55 12.30
CA LEU A 235 -9.85 20.38 11.78
C LEU A 235 -9.06 20.71 10.50
N VAL A 236 -8.03 19.93 10.26
CA VAL A 236 -7.37 19.83 8.96
C VAL A 236 -7.47 18.42 8.45
N ALA A 237 -7.90 18.24 7.19
CA ALA A 237 -7.97 16.96 6.52
C ALA A 237 -6.97 16.90 5.35
N GLY A 238 -6.33 15.76 5.16
CA GLY A 238 -5.46 15.46 4.02
C GLY A 238 -6.21 14.68 2.95
N ASP A 239 -6.18 15.17 1.70
CA ASP A 239 -6.65 14.43 0.53
C ASP A 239 -5.53 13.50 0.04
N GLN A 240 -5.84 12.22 -0.21
CA GLN A 240 -4.88 11.19 -0.59
C GLN A 240 -4.06 11.52 -1.85
N GLY A 241 -4.65 12.15 -2.83
CA GLY A 241 -3.98 12.55 -4.08
C GLY A 241 -3.93 14.07 -4.28
N GLY A 242 -4.29 14.85 -3.28
CA GLY A 242 -4.49 16.28 -3.38
C GLY A 242 -3.92 17.09 -2.22
N VAL A 243 -4.58 18.20 -1.96
CA VAL A 243 -4.16 19.22 -1.00
C VAL A 243 -4.72 19.00 0.39
N LEU A 244 -4.44 19.94 1.29
CA LEU A 244 -5.02 19.99 2.63
C LEU A 244 -6.30 20.82 2.64
N TRP A 245 -7.23 20.45 3.53
CA TRP A 245 -8.53 21.11 3.71
C TRP A 245 -8.68 21.57 5.16
N HIS A 246 -8.88 22.87 5.37
CA HIS A 246 -9.25 23.43 6.65
C HIS A 246 -10.76 23.32 6.83
N ILE A 247 -11.19 22.84 7.99
CA ILE A 247 -12.61 22.60 8.32
C ILE A 247 -12.91 23.40 9.58
N SER A 248 -13.53 24.55 9.41
CA SER A 248 -13.94 25.37 10.54
C SER A 248 -15.16 24.78 11.24
N LEU A 249 -15.01 24.57 12.54
CA LEU A 249 -16.06 24.07 13.44
C LEU A 249 -16.61 25.15 14.38
N LYS A 250 -16.59 26.42 13.97
CA LYS A 250 -17.24 27.52 14.71
C LYS A 250 -18.72 27.23 14.93
N ASP A 251 -19.40 26.67 13.94
CA ASP A 251 -20.67 25.99 14.06
C ASP A 251 -20.49 24.52 13.69
N PRO A 252 -20.36 23.62 14.66
CA PRO A 252 -20.11 22.20 14.36
C PRO A 252 -21.23 21.53 13.57
N ALA A 253 -22.42 22.07 13.54
CA ALA A 253 -23.54 21.56 12.75
C ALA A 253 -23.46 21.99 11.27
N LYS A 254 -22.64 23.01 10.96
CA LYS A 254 -22.46 23.55 9.61
C LYS A 254 -20.99 23.85 9.33
N PRO A 255 -20.14 22.83 9.21
CA PRO A 255 -18.72 23.03 9.00
C PRO A 255 -18.45 23.76 7.68
N VAL A 256 -17.51 24.70 7.71
CA VAL A 256 -17.06 25.42 6.53
C VAL A 256 -15.72 24.86 6.09
N VAL A 257 -15.68 24.30 4.89
CA VAL A 257 -14.47 23.65 4.32
C VAL A 257 -13.79 24.59 3.34
N THR A 258 -12.52 24.90 3.56
CA THR A 258 -11.70 25.76 2.70
C THR A 258 -10.39 25.07 2.36
N GLN A 259 -9.90 25.29 1.15
CA GLN A 259 -8.63 24.71 0.70
C GLN A 259 -7.45 25.45 1.33
N ILE A 260 -6.46 24.70 1.82
CA ILE A 260 -5.15 25.23 2.21
C ILE A 260 -4.22 25.16 0.99
N ALA A 261 -3.65 26.30 0.60
CA ALA A 261 -2.66 26.34 -0.47
C ALA A 261 -1.34 25.76 0.05
N THR A 262 -0.97 24.56 -0.41
CA THR A 262 0.20 23.83 0.09
C THR A 262 1.01 23.16 -1.02
N GLN A 263 2.31 22.98 -0.75
CA GLN A 263 3.21 22.13 -1.54
C GLN A 263 3.21 20.68 -1.04
N ALA A 264 2.70 20.43 0.17
CA ALA A 264 2.53 19.08 0.72
C ALA A 264 1.28 18.45 0.09
N ILE A 265 1.49 17.61 -0.92
CA ILE A 265 0.44 16.93 -1.68
C ILE A 265 0.40 15.45 -1.29
N GLY A 266 -0.80 14.88 -1.15
CA GLY A 266 -0.98 13.47 -0.80
C GLY A 266 -0.57 13.16 0.64
N CYS A 267 -1.10 13.92 1.60
CA CYS A 267 -0.74 13.79 3.00
C CYS A 267 -1.46 12.62 3.67
N HIS A 268 -0.69 11.62 4.10
CA HIS A 268 -1.19 10.48 4.86
C HIS A 268 -1.10 10.68 6.37
N GLY A 269 -0.29 11.61 6.85
CA GLY A 269 -0.16 11.94 8.26
C GLY A 269 -0.15 13.43 8.53
N LEU A 270 -0.84 13.86 9.60
CA LEU A 270 -0.97 15.24 10.03
C LEU A 270 -0.81 15.35 11.54
N LEU A 271 -0.02 16.34 11.99
CA LEU A 271 0.21 16.58 13.42
C LEU A 271 0.34 18.07 13.70
N PHE A 272 -0.46 18.61 14.63
CA PHE A 272 -0.20 19.92 15.22
C PHE A 272 0.73 19.77 16.43
N ALA A 273 1.93 20.33 16.32
CA ALA A 273 2.94 20.35 17.37
C ALA A 273 3.87 21.57 17.20
N HIS A 274 4.51 22.03 18.27
CA HIS A 274 5.54 23.09 18.23
C HIS A 274 5.11 24.36 17.48
N GLY A 275 3.83 24.72 17.57
CA GLY A 275 3.27 25.90 16.89
C GLY A 275 3.21 25.78 15.36
N ALA A 276 3.18 24.57 14.82
CA ALA A 276 3.10 24.30 13.39
C ALA A 276 2.22 23.08 13.09
N LEU A 277 1.77 22.99 11.86
CA LEU A 277 1.22 21.76 11.27
C LEU A 277 2.36 20.99 10.59
N TYR A 278 2.62 19.78 11.04
CA TYR A 278 3.49 18.83 10.35
C TYR A 278 2.63 17.95 9.44
N ALA A 279 3.12 17.71 8.23
CA ALA A 279 2.44 16.90 7.24
C ALA A 279 3.41 15.89 6.63
N CYS A 280 2.99 14.63 6.53
CA CYS A 280 3.75 13.57 5.88
C CYS A 280 3.06 13.18 4.58
N THR A 281 3.76 13.35 3.46
CA THR A 281 3.28 12.98 2.12
C THR A 281 3.75 11.58 1.75
N SER A 282 3.03 10.93 0.82
CA SER A 282 3.38 9.58 0.35
C SER A 282 3.14 9.44 -1.14
N GLU A 283 3.88 10.23 -1.96
CA GLU A 283 3.66 10.35 -3.38
C GLU A 283 4.93 10.16 -4.23
N LYS A 284 4.78 9.55 -5.42
CA LYS A 284 5.79 9.48 -6.48
C LYS A 284 7.17 8.94 -6.04
N GLY A 285 7.19 7.88 -5.21
CA GLY A 285 8.44 7.24 -4.76
C GLY A 285 9.13 7.97 -3.60
N LYS A 286 8.52 9.04 -3.06
CA LYS A 286 9.06 9.83 -1.96
C LYS A 286 8.03 10.03 -0.87
N GLY A 287 8.50 10.08 0.36
CA GLY A 287 7.75 10.54 1.51
C GLY A 287 8.39 11.81 2.06
N ASP A 288 7.76 12.94 1.86
CA ASP A 288 8.30 14.22 2.31
C ASP A 288 7.64 14.63 3.62
N ILE A 289 8.45 15.07 4.57
CA ILE A 289 7.98 15.61 5.84
C ILE A 289 8.03 17.13 5.73
N TRP A 290 6.89 17.76 5.89
CA TRP A 290 6.71 19.19 5.80
C TRP A 290 6.36 19.79 7.17
N ARG A 291 6.80 21.02 7.40
CA ARG A 291 6.36 21.88 8.49
C ARG A 291 5.71 23.14 7.90
N LEU A 292 4.45 23.36 8.24
CA LEU A 292 3.63 24.47 7.77
C LEU A 292 3.28 25.36 8.97
N ARG A 293 3.59 26.67 8.90
CA ARG A 293 3.27 27.62 9.96
C ARG A 293 2.27 28.66 9.48
N ASP A 294 1.28 28.86 10.31
CA ASP A 294 0.32 29.94 10.14
C ASP A 294 0.82 31.20 10.89
N THR A 295 1.75 31.92 10.28
CA THR A 295 2.37 33.08 10.87
C THR A 295 1.47 34.30 10.95
N LYS A 296 0.33 34.30 10.21
CA LYS A 296 -0.64 35.37 10.19
C LYS A 296 -1.86 35.08 11.06
N GLY A 297 -2.06 33.84 11.48
CA GLY A 297 -3.27 33.41 12.20
C GLY A 297 -4.54 33.41 11.36
N ASP A 298 -4.41 33.38 10.04
CA ASP A 298 -5.51 33.44 9.08
C ASP A 298 -5.83 32.06 8.44
N GLY A 299 -5.17 30.99 8.89
CA GLY A 299 -5.31 29.62 8.34
C GLY A 299 -4.63 29.41 7.00
N SER A 300 -3.81 30.36 6.54
CA SER A 300 -3.16 30.28 5.21
C SER A 300 -1.92 29.37 5.20
N TYR A 301 -1.28 29.11 6.35
CA TYR A 301 -0.04 28.33 6.45
C TYR A 301 1.03 28.73 5.44
N ALA A 302 1.26 30.05 5.32
CA ALA A 302 2.07 30.64 4.26
C ALA A 302 3.56 30.26 4.33
N GLU A 303 4.11 29.99 5.53
CA GLU A 303 5.47 29.51 5.72
C GLU A 303 5.49 27.97 5.65
N GLN A 304 6.10 27.44 4.59
CA GLN A 304 6.19 25.99 4.35
C GLN A 304 7.63 25.56 4.16
N THR A 305 8.08 24.61 4.94
CA THR A 305 9.45 24.08 4.92
C THR A 305 9.40 22.55 4.78
N MET A 306 10.04 22.02 3.75
CA MET A 306 10.31 20.59 3.67
C MET A 306 11.49 20.28 4.60
N LEU A 307 11.23 19.48 5.64
CA LEU A 307 12.23 19.10 6.65
C LEU A 307 13.08 17.93 6.19
N ARG A 308 12.43 16.94 5.56
CA ARG A 308 13.09 15.71 5.12
C ARG A 308 12.36 15.08 3.96
N SER A 309 13.11 14.46 3.04
CA SER A 309 12.57 13.56 2.01
C SER A 309 13.05 12.14 2.27
N LEU A 310 12.13 11.19 2.38
CA LEU A 310 12.40 9.78 2.58
C LEU A 310 12.23 9.01 1.27
N LYS A 311 12.98 7.93 1.09
CA LYS A 311 12.79 6.98 -0.01
C LYS A 311 11.67 6.03 0.34
N GLY A 312 10.60 6.03 -0.44
CA GLY A 312 9.42 5.21 -0.25
C GLY A 312 8.13 6.02 -0.32
N SER A 313 7.08 5.42 -0.81
CA SER A 313 5.77 6.06 -0.94
C SER A 313 4.67 5.01 -1.16
N GLY A 314 3.45 5.49 -1.39
CA GLY A 314 2.29 4.65 -1.67
C GLY A 314 1.68 4.05 -0.41
N GLU A 315 0.98 2.92 -0.56
CA GLU A 315 0.23 2.29 0.52
C GLU A 315 1.11 1.76 1.67
N HIS A 316 2.40 1.57 1.44
CA HIS A 316 3.38 1.16 2.44
C HIS A 316 4.50 2.19 2.61
N GLY A 317 4.20 3.42 2.28
CA GLY A 317 5.08 4.58 2.46
C GLY A 317 5.22 5.02 3.92
N PRO A 318 5.76 6.22 4.15
CA PRO A 318 5.65 6.87 5.45
C PRO A 318 4.23 7.40 5.63
N HIS A 319 3.72 7.31 6.85
CA HIS A 319 2.32 7.59 7.17
C HIS A 319 2.19 8.62 8.29
N GLN A 320 1.68 8.24 9.46
CA GLN A 320 1.29 9.15 10.52
C GLN A 320 2.48 9.71 11.30
N LEU A 321 2.29 10.93 11.79
CA LEU A 321 3.15 11.65 12.70
C LEU A 321 2.45 11.76 14.07
N VAL A 322 3.12 11.38 15.16
CA VAL A 322 2.57 11.42 16.50
C VAL A 322 3.53 12.14 17.45
N LEU A 323 3.01 13.02 18.28
CA LEU A 323 3.81 13.71 19.29
C LEU A 323 4.10 12.77 20.47
N ASP A 324 5.38 12.56 20.77
CA ASP A 324 5.80 11.82 21.96
C ASP A 324 5.82 12.74 23.20
N ARG A 325 5.84 12.15 24.38
CA ARG A 325 5.81 12.88 25.65
C ARG A 325 7.02 13.79 25.90
N ASP A 326 8.18 13.42 25.34
CA ASP A 326 9.41 14.23 25.43
C ASP A 326 9.43 15.39 24.43
N GLY A 327 8.38 15.56 23.64
CA GLY A 327 8.28 16.57 22.60
C GLY A 327 8.91 16.16 21.27
N SER A 328 9.48 14.98 21.15
CA SER A 328 9.91 14.43 19.86
C SER A 328 8.71 14.00 19.01
N ILE A 329 8.94 13.80 17.73
CA ILE A 329 7.90 13.37 16.78
C ILE A 329 8.19 11.95 16.36
N LEU A 330 7.23 11.04 16.57
CA LEU A 330 7.26 9.69 16.04
C LEU A 330 6.73 9.70 14.61
N LEU A 331 7.42 8.97 13.71
CA LEU A 331 6.94 8.67 12.36
C LEU A 331 6.73 7.16 12.23
N PHE A 332 5.60 6.79 11.65
CA PHE A 332 5.24 5.43 11.31
C PHE A 332 5.54 5.18 9.83
N GLY A 333 6.43 4.26 9.52
CA GLY A 333 6.86 3.93 8.16
C GLY A 333 6.55 2.48 7.81
N GLY A 334 5.82 2.28 6.70
CA GLY A 334 5.61 0.96 6.14
C GLY A 334 6.88 0.36 5.53
N ASN A 335 6.85 -0.93 5.20
CA ASN A 335 8.02 -1.69 4.75
C ASN A 335 8.59 -1.27 3.39
N HIS A 336 7.92 -0.38 2.65
CA HIS A 336 8.47 0.25 1.44
C HIS A 336 9.21 1.56 1.75
N THR A 337 9.28 1.98 3.01
CA THR A 337 9.97 3.21 3.43
C THR A 337 11.34 2.88 4.00
N LYS A 338 12.40 3.43 3.40
CA LYS A 338 13.75 3.29 3.95
C LYS A 338 13.97 4.28 5.09
N LEU A 339 14.56 3.79 6.17
CA LEU A 339 15.06 4.67 7.23
C LEU A 339 16.12 5.63 6.67
N PRO A 340 16.25 6.83 7.22
CA PRO A 340 17.32 7.75 6.85
C PRO A 340 18.71 7.15 7.07
N ASP A 341 19.64 7.41 6.15
CA ASP A 341 21.01 6.88 6.23
C ASP A 341 21.80 7.43 7.45
N ASP A 342 21.38 8.58 7.99
CA ASP A 342 21.96 9.24 9.15
C ASP A 342 21.22 8.94 10.47
N GLU A 343 20.36 7.91 10.48
CA GLU A 343 19.72 7.52 11.74
C GLU A 343 20.74 7.10 12.79
N LYS A 344 20.49 7.54 14.01
CA LYS A 344 21.20 7.05 15.19
C LYS A 344 20.53 5.77 15.66
N ALA A 345 21.01 4.62 15.20
CA ALA A 345 20.52 3.37 15.74
C ALA A 345 20.80 3.31 17.23
N GLY A 346 19.80 3.11 18.06
CA GLY A 346 20.03 2.55 19.39
C GLY A 346 20.77 1.22 19.22
N ALA A 347 21.62 0.82 20.16
CA ALA A 347 22.50 -0.34 19.99
C ALA A 347 21.76 -1.63 19.60
N ALA A 348 20.56 -1.85 20.13
CA ALA A 348 19.71 -3.00 19.82
C ALA A 348 19.27 -3.05 18.35
N ALA A 349 18.98 -1.93 17.76
CA ALA A 349 18.46 -1.87 16.39
C ALA A 349 19.50 -2.26 15.31
N LYS A 350 20.80 -2.25 15.63
CA LYS A 350 21.86 -2.68 14.72
C LYS A 350 21.91 -4.19 14.50
N HIS A 351 21.26 -4.95 15.36
CA HIS A 351 21.42 -6.40 15.41
C HIS A 351 20.23 -7.17 14.81
N TYR A 352 19.26 -6.48 14.19
CA TYR A 352 18.18 -7.15 13.47
C TYR A 352 18.61 -7.51 12.04
N ASP A 353 18.29 -8.74 11.63
CA ASP A 353 18.57 -9.28 10.31
C ASP A 353 17.50 -10.33 9.96
N GLU A 354 17.58 -10.91 8.77
CA GLU A 354 16.68 -12.00 8.34
C GLU A 354 16.78 -13.25 9.21
N ASP A 355 17.98 -13.57 9.71
CA ASP A 355 18.29 -14.76 10.53
C ASP A 355 17.85 -16.08 9.89
N ASP A 356 18.05 -16.19 8.58
CA ASP A 356 17.68 -17.37 7.81
C ASP A 356 18.76 -18.46 7.84
N LEU A 357 18.43 -19.62 8.40
CA LEU A 357 19.28 -20.81 8.29
C LEU A 357 19.20 -21.46 6.90
N LEU A 358 18.00 -21.50 6.35
CA LEU A 358 17.71 -22.02 5.02
C LEU A 358 17.11 -20.90 4.18
N LYS A 359 17.49 -20.83 2.91
CA LYS A 359 16.97 -19.81 2.00
C LYS A 359 15.44 -19.86 1.95
N LYS A 360 14.79 -18.76 2.25
CA LYS A 360 13.34 -18.58 2.13
C LYS A 360 12.91 -18.43 0.68
N PHE A 361 11.65 -18.71 0.39
CA PHE A 361 10.99 -18.26 -0.82
C PHE A 361 10.43 -16.85 -0.59
N GLU A 362 10.68 -15.95 -1.52
CA GLU A 362 9.97 -14.69 -1.58
C GLU A 362 8.53 -14.92 -2.03
N ASP A 363 7.65 -13.91 -1.86
CA ASP A 363 6.27 -14.04 -2.31
C ASP A 363 6.21 -14.32 -3.81
N ALA A 364 5.54 -15.39 -4.17
CA ALA A 364 5.53 -15.90 -5.54
C ALA A 364 4.81 -14.97 -6.55
N ASN A 365 4.13 -13.94 -6.07
CA ASN A 365 3.50 -12.90 -6.90
C ASN A 365 4.19 -11.54 -6.74
N GLY A 366 5.39 -11.52 -6.16
CA GLY A 366 6.24 -10.34 -6.07
C GLY A 366 5.87 -9.33 -4.99
N HIS A 367 4.98 -9.68 -4.05
CA HIS A 367 4.67 -8.79 -2.95
C HIS A 367 5.88 -8.60 -2.04
N ALA A 368 6.30 -7.35 -1.83
CA ALA A 368 7.48 -6.97 -1.05
C ALA A 368 8.78 -7.67 -1.50
N SER A 369 8.90 -8.04 -2.79
CA SER A 369 10.13 -8.65 -3.34
C SER A 369 11.34 -7.75 -3.12
N GLY A 370 12.44 -8.32 -2.65
CA GLY A 370 13.68 -7.60 -2.35
C GLY A 370 13.67 -6.73 -1.08
N ILE A 371 12.54 -6.63 -0.37
CA ILE A 371 12.47 -5.91 0.91
C ILE A 371 12.90 -6.87 2.03
N LYS A 372 13.92 -6.46 2.79
CA LYS A 372 14.49 -7.23 3.88
C LYS A 372 14.16 -6.59 5.24
N ALA A 373 14.44 -7.31 6.34
CA ALA A 373 14.44 -6.71 7.67
C ALA A 373 15.38 -5.46 7.65
N VAL A 374 14.95 -4.33 8.22
CA VAL A 374 13.96 -4.18 9.31
C VAL A 374 12.48 -4.08 8.89
N GLY A 375 12.11 -4.13 7.60
CA GLY A 375 10.73 -3.98 7.16
C GLY A 375 10.17 -2.60 7.49
N GLY A 376 8.91 -2.57 7.97
CA GLY A 376 8.30 -1.37 8.51
C GLY A 376 8.84 -1.02 9.91
N TRP A 377 8.72 0.23 10.28
CA TRP A 377 9.38 0.76 11.47
C TRP A 377 8.64 1.96 12.09
N ILE A 378 8.93 2.21 13.36
CA ILE A 378 8.62 3.46 14.04
C ILE A 378 9.93 4.10 14.43
N ALA A 379 10.12 5.37 14.09
CA ALA A 379 11.31 6.13 14.45
C ALA A 379 10.92 7.50 15.02
N ARG A 380 11.76 7.99 15.90
CA ARG A 380 11.65 9.30 16.56
C ARG A 380 12.55 10.29 15.86
N MET A 381 12.09 11.54 15.69
CA MET A 381 12.88 12.68 15.20
C MET A 381 12.61 13.92 16.04
N ASP A 382 13.50 14.90 15.96
CA ASP A 382 13.26 16.22 16.56
C ASP A 382 12.26 17.07 15.73
N LYS A 383 11.86 18.23 16.28
CA LYS A 383 10.93 19.17 15.62
C LYS A 383 11.43 19.74 14.29
N ASP A 384 12.71 19.60 13.96
CA ASP A 384 13.33 20.07 12.71
C ASP A 384 13.65 18.94 11.72
N GLY A 385 13.11 17.74 11.96
CA GLY A 385 13.27 16.57 11.08
C GLY A 385 14.65 15.93 11.13
N LYS A 386 15.36 16.10 12.25
CA LYS A 386 16.70 15.60 12.49
C LYS A 386 16.73 14.63 13.68
N ASP A 387 17.92 14.15 14.02
CA ASP A 387 18.16 13.29 15.20
C ASP A 387 17.29 12.04 15.23
N TRP A 388 17.27 11.35 14.11
CA TRP A 388 16.48 10.13 13.93
C TRP A 388 16.97 8.99 14.82
N ILE A 389 16.05 8.41 15.59
CA ILE A 389 16.30 7.26 16.46
C ILE A 389 15.23 6.21 16.20
N ARG A 390 15.64 5.00 15.85
CA ARG A 390 14.75 3.86 15.65
C ARG A 390 14.16 3.41 16.98
N VAL A 391 12.83 3.22 17.04
CA VAL A 391 12.11 2.75 18.23
C VAL A 391 11.77 1.28 18.12
N THR A 392 10.96 0.90 17.17
CA THR A 392 10.45 -0.48 16.98
C THR A 392 10.48 -0.82 15.49
N THR A 393 10.71 -2.10 15.17
CA THR A 393 10.92 -2.56 13.79
C THR A 393 10.18 -3.87 13.47
N CYS A 394 10.35 -4.33 12.24
CA CYS A 394 9.81 -5.58 11.74
C CYS A 394 8.28 -5.61 11.74
N PHE A 395 7.69 -4.47 11.39
CA PHE A 395 6.30 -4.37 10.96
C PHE A 395 6.19 -4.65 9.46
N ARG A 396 4.98 -4.93 9.01
CA ARG A 396 4.65 -4.85 7.59
C ARG A 396 4.26 -3.43 7.19
N ASN A 397 3.20 -2.89 7.79
CA ASN A 397 2.70 -1.56 7.49
C ASN A 397 1.98 -0.96 8.70
N PRO A 398 2.73 -0.43 9.67
CA PRO A 398 2.16 0.32 10.78
C PRO A 398 1.69 1.66 10.22
N TYR A 399 0.40 1.76 9.86
CA TYR A 399 -0.12 2.97 9.24
C TYR A 399 -0.20 4.12 10.24
N ASP A 400 -0.66 3.83 11.46
CA ASP A 400 -0.84 4.81 12.51
C ASP A 400 -0.68 4.18 13.91
N GLY A 401 -0.63 5.04 14.90
CA GLY A 401 -0.56 4.67 16.30
C GLY A 401 -0.84 5.85 17.20
N ALA A 402 -0.74 5.64 18.50
CA ALA A 402 -0.89 6.70 19.48
C ALA A 402 -0.01 6.49 20.71
N VAL A 403 0.32 7.56 21.38
CA VAL A 403 1.04 7.57 22.67
C VAL A 403 0.03 7.69 23.80
N ALA A 404 0.06 6.72 24.69
CA ALA A 404 -0.77 6.76 25.90
C ALA A 404 -0.28 7.79 26.91
N PRO A 405 -1.14 8.20 27.89
CA PRO A 405 -0.73 9.17 28.92
C PRO A 405 0.47 8.76 29.77
N ASP A 406 0.81 7.48 29.85
CA ASP A 406 1.99 6.98 30.56
C ASP A 406 3.23 6.81 29.66
N GLY A 407 3.12 7.09 28.35
CA GLY A 407 4.20 7.05 27.38
C GLY A 407 4.33 5.74 26.60
N ASP A 408 3.48 4.75 26.85
CA ASP A 408 3.46 3.55 26.03
C ASP A 408 2.91 3.87 24.64
N ILE A 409 3.56 3.32 23.61
CA ILE A 409 3.21 3.53 22.19
C ILE A 409 2.42 2.32 21.70
N PHE A 410 1.25 2.57 21.14
CA PHE A 410 0.44 1.54 20.49
C PHE A 410 0.40 1.77 18.99
N ALA A 411 0.43 0.69 18.21
CA ALA A 411 0.33 0.74 16.75
C ALA A 411 -0.65 -0.32 16.23
N TYR A 412 -1.35 0.02 15.18
CA TYR A 412 -2.14 -0.94 14.41
C TYR A 412 -1.35 -1.32 13.16
N ASP A 413 -0.91 -2.58 13.07
CA ASP A 413 -0.09 -3.11 11.99
C ASP A 413 -0.89 -4.07 11.11
N SER A 414 -0.68 -3.98 9.82
CA SER A 414 -1.17 -4.97 8.88
C SER A 414 -0.10 -6.04 8.67
N ASP A 415 -0.41 -7.27 9.01
CA ASP A 415 0.41 -8.41 8.58
C ASP A 415 -0.18 -9.02 7.29
N MET A 416 0.43 -10.06 6.73
CA MET A 416 -0.06 -10.66 5.49
C MET A 416 -1.35 -11.45 5.75
N GLU A 417 -2.40 -11.14 5.01
CA GLU A 417 -3.68 -11.84 5.12
C GLU A 417 -3.57 -13.33 4.75
N TRP A 418 -2.57 -13.70 3.94
CA TRP A 418 -2.42 -15.04 3.40
C TRP A 418 -0.95 -15.42 3.39
N ASP A 419 -0.41 -15.84 4.54
CA ASP A 419 0.97 -16.33 4.63
C ASP A 419 1.15 -17.53 3.69
N MET A 420 2.15 -17.43 2.78
CA MET A 420 2.34 -18.37 1.66
C MET A 420 1.07 -18.59 0.81
N GLY A 421 0.16 -17.63 0.77
CA GLY A 421 -1.09 -17.73 0.01
C GLY A 421 -2.11 -18.70 0.62
N ALA A 422 -2.01 -19.01 1.88
CA ALA A 422 -2.90 -19.91 2.58
C ALA A 422 -3.79 -19.18 3.62
N PRO A 423 -5.01 -19.64 3.90
CA PRO A 423 -6.00 -18.90 4.69
C PRO A 423 -5.76 -18.91 6.21
N TRP A 424 -4.67 -19.47 6.68
CA TRP A 424 -4.23 -19.44 8.09
C TRP A 424 -3.12 -18.39 8.24
N TYR A 425 -3.38 -17.18 7.91
CA TYR A 425 -2.44 -16.10 7.89
C TYR A 425 -2.20 -15.48 9.26
N ARG A 426 -1.28 -14.53 9.33
CA ARG A 426 -1.18 -13.64 10.47
C ARG A 426 -2.22 -12.53 10.36
N PRO A 427 -3.00 -12.32 11.45
CA PRO A 427 -4.00 -11.27 11.49
C PRO A 427 -3.35 -9.88 11.53
N THR A 428 -4.10 -8.85 11.13
CA THR A 428 -3.80 -7.49 11.53
C THR A 428 -3.90 -7.38 13.04
N ARG A 429 -3.10 -6.55 13.67
CA ARG A 429 -2.89 -6.65 15.13
C ARG A 429 -2.55 -5.31 15.77
N ILE A 430 -2.94 -5.19 17.04
CA ILE A 430 -2.53 -4.09 17.89
C ILE A 430 -1.29 -4.50 18.68
N ASN A 431 -0.27 -3.67 18.62
CA ASN A 431 1.03 -3.92 19.24
C ASN A 431 1.35 -2.87 20.29
N LEU A 432 2.02 -3.30 21.37
CA LEU A 432 2.80 -2.43 22.23
C LEU A 432 4.18 -2.26 21.61
N CYS A 433 4.54 -1.02 21.30
CA CYS A 433 5.78 -0.68 20.59
C CYS A 433 6.85 -0.25 21.59
N THR A 434 7.64 -1.18 22.05
CA THR A 434 8.73 -0.88 23.02
C THR A 434 10.04 -0.57 22.31
N PRO A 435 10.91 0.23 22.92
CA PRO A 435 12.24 0.49 22.38
C PRO A 435 13.05 -0.78 22.12
N GLY A 436 13.59 -0.92 20.90
CA GLY A 436 14.30 -2.12 20.45
C GLY A 436 13.38 -3.29 20.08
N GLY A 437 12.05 -3.07 20.05
CA GLY A 437 11.06 -4.09 19.74
C GLY A 437 11.20 -4.65 18.32
N GLU A 438 10.90 -5.95 18.20
CA GLU A 438 10.80 -6.66 16.93
C GLU A 438 9.45 -7.36 16.82
N LEU A 439 8.68 -7.05 15.77
CA LEU A 439 7.34 -7.59 15.59
C LEU A 439 7.28 -8.82 14.66
N GLY A 440 8.44 -9.26 14.15
CA GLY A 440 8.60 -10.52 13.44
C GLY A 440 8.28 -10.51 11.95
N TRP A 441 7.95 -9.40 11.32
CA TRP A 441 7.72 -9.37 9.89
C TRP A 441 8.98 -9.74 9.09
N ARG A 442 8.81 -10.59 8.09
CA ARG A 442 9.81 -10.95 7.08
C ARG A 442 9.12 -11.10 5.73
N SER A 443 9.85 -10.82 4.65
CA SER A 443 9.33 -11.03 3.29
C SER A 443 9.14 -12.51 2.97
N GLY A 444 8.14 -12.83 2.18
CA GLY A 444 7.92 -14.17 1.63
C GLY A 444 7.43 -15.21 2.64
N ALA A 445 7.96 -16.43 2.51
CA ALA A 445 7.58 -17.55 3.37
C ALA A 445 8.35 -17.50 4.69
N GLY A 446 7.70 -17.11 5.76
CA GLY A 446 8.28 -17.34 7.07
C GLY A 446 8.59 -16.11 7.89
N ASN A 447 7.56 -15.35 8.16
CA ASN A 447 7.57 -14.44 9.30
C ASN A 447 8.00 -15.17 10.58
N ASN A 448 8.75 -14.51 11.45
CA ASN A 448 9.09 -15.05 12.74
C ASN A 448 7.84 -15.31 13.57
N ALA A 449 7.80 -16.41 14.29
CA ALA A 449 6.69 -16.71 15.18
C ALA A 449 6.55 -15.59 16.23
N GLN A 450 5.32 -15.26 16.57
CA GLN A 450 5.06 -14.35 17.68
C GLN A 450 5.58 -14.96 18.99
N ALA A 451 6.04 -14.11 19.86
CA ALA A 451 6.43 -14.51 21.23
C ALA A 451 7.67 -15.44 21.33
N LEU A 452 8.57 -15.46 20.34
CA LEU A 452 9.91 -16.02 20.54
C LEU A 452 10.75 -15.11 21.45
N VAL A 453 11.89 -15.63 21.91
CA VAL A 453 12.79 -14.91 22.83
C VAL A 453 13.17 -13.51 22.33
N ASP A 454 13.27 -13.31 21.03
CA ASP A 454 13.70 -12.07 20.37
C ASP A 454 12.58 -11.28 19.69
N SER A 455 11.33 -11.78 19.63
CA SER A 455 10.18 -11.08 19.05
C SER A 455 9.10 -10.76 20.08
N GLN A 456 8.29 -9.74 19.80
CA GLN A 456 7.20 -9.33 20.68
C GLN A 456 5.85 -9.83 20.16
N PRO A 457 4.95 -10.31 21.04
CA PRO A 457 3.60 -10.68 20.65
C PRO A 457 2.74 -9.43 20.41
N SER A 458 1.65 -9.60 19.66
CA SER A 458 0.55 -8.64 19.66
C SER A 458 -0.11 -8.57 21.05
N LEU A 459 -0.74 -7.43 21.33
CA LEU A 459 -1.65 -7.31 22.50
C LEU A 459 -2.99 -7.97 22.20
N VAL A 460 -3.51 -7.76 20.98
CA VAL A 460 -4.73 -8.38 20.49
C VAL A 460 -4.70 -8.48 18.96
N ASP A 461 -5.11 -9.62 18.45
CA ASP A 461 -5.30 -9.84 17.02
C ASP A 461 -6.68 -9.34 16.60
N ILE A 462 -6.71 -8.52 15.55
CA ILE A 462 -7.95 -7.98 14.99
C ILE A 462 -8.58 -8.99 14.04
N GLY A 463 -7.80 -9.59 13.18
CA GLY A 463 -8.24 -10.50 12.13
C GLY A 463 -7.90 -9.96 10.75
N PRO A 464 -8.66 -10.31 9.71
CA PRO A 464 -8.49 -9.69 8.41
C PRO A 464 -8.82 -8.20 8.49
N GLY A 465 -8.08 -7.36 7.77
CA GLY A 465 -8.31 -5.92 7.79
C GLY A 465 -7.26 -5.12 7.03
N SER A 466 -7.46 -3.82 7.00
CA SER A 466 -6.49 -2.83 6.51
C SER A 466 -6.40 -1.69 7.51
N PRO A 467 -5.35 -1.68 8.34
CA PRO A 467 -5.09 -0.61 9.28
C PRO A 467 -5.04 0.76 8.61
N THR A 468 -5.71 1.73 9.24
CA THR A 468 -5.63 3.15 8.92
C THR A 468 -5.47 3.96 10.21
N GLY A 469 -6.16 5.08 10.40
CA GLY A 469 -5.97 5.98 11.53
C GLY A 469 -6.20 5.35 12.91
N CYS A 470 -5.52 5.90 13.91
CA CYS A 470 -5.62 5.49 15.29
C CYS A 470 -5.67 6.71 16.23
N THR A 471 -6.31 6.57 17.38
CA THR A 471 -6.29 7.61 18.41
C THR A 471 -6.53 7.04 19.81
N MET A 472 -5.99 7.72 20.84
CA MET A 472 -6.43 7.45 22.23
C MET A 472 -7.74 8.16 22.50
N GLY A 473 -8.59 7.53 23.29
CA GLY A 473 -9.85 8.13 23.77
C GLY A 473 -9.67 9.23 24.83
N THR A 474 -8.43 9.57 25.17
CA THR A 474 -8.10 10.56 26.21
C THR A 474 -8.75 11.91 25.91
N GLY A 475 -9.44 12.47 26.90
CA GLY A 475 -10.15 13.75 26.76
C GLY A 475 -11.54 13.66 26.14
N ALA A 476 -11.97 12.48 25.68
CA ALA A 476 -13.31 12.31 25.16
C ALA A 476 -14.39 12.43 26.26
N LYS A 477 -15.52 13.04 25.93
CA LYS A 477 -16.73 13.00 26.76
C LYS A 477 -17.47 11.67 26.55
N PHE A 478 -16.79 10.58 26.85
CA PHE A 478 -17.24 9.20 26.76
C PHE A 478 -17.19 8.55 28.15
N PRO A 479 -17.80 7.39 28.37
CA PRO A 479 -17.59 6.60 29.58
C PRO A 479 -16.11 6.27 29.80
N ALA A 480 -15.69 6.10 31.06
CA ALA A 480 -14.30 5.93 31.47
C ALA A 480 -13.54 4.84 30.68
N ALA A 481 -14.20 3.72 30.35
CA ALA A 481 -13.61 2.66 29.57
C ALA A 481 -13.14 3.15 28.18
N TYR A 482 -13.93 3.98 27.52
CA TYR A 482 -13.62 4.54 26.20
C TYR A 482 -12.65 5.73 26.26
N GLN A 483 -12.61 6.47 27.36
CA GLN A 483 -11.56 7.48 27.56
C GLN A 483 -10.16 6.88 27.67
N ARG A 484 -10.07 5.62 28.12
CA ARG A 484 -8.83 4.85 28.27
C ARG A 484 -8.57 3.88 27.12
N ALA A 485 -9.45 3.82 26.11
CA ALA A 485 -9.33 2.92 24.99
C ALA A 485 -8.39 3.48 23.93
N PHE A 486 -7.74 2.57 23.20
CA PHE A 486 -7.09 2.85 21.94
C PHE A 486 -8.10 2.55 20.81
N PHE A 487 -8.39 3.53 19.98
CA PHE A 487 -9.26 3.36 18.83
C PHE A 487 -8.47 3.08 17.57
N ALA A 488 -8.94 2.12 16.77
CA ALA A 488 -8.24 1.65 15.57
C ALA A 488 -9.23 1.51 14.40
N CYS A 489 -8.91 2.17 13.28
CA CYS A 489 -9.72 2.18 12.07
C CYS A 489 -9.34 1.02 11.15
N ASP A 490 -10.32 0.21 10.73
CA ASP A 490 -10.18 -0.81 9.68
C ASP A 490 -10.93 -0.39 8.43
N TRP A 491 -10.17 -0.05 7.41
CA TRP A 491 -10.69 0.42 6.13
C TRP A 491 -11.43 -0.67 5.35
N THR A 492 -10.90 -1.90 5.34
CA THR A 492 -11.42 -3.00 4.49
C THR A 492 -12.80 -3.46 4.91
N TYR A 493 -13.01 -3.63 6.22
CA TYR A 493 -14.28 -4.14 6.77
C TYR A 493 -15.13 -3.04 7.39
N ALA A 494 -14.80 -1.79 7.07
CA ALA A 494 -15.61 -0.62 7.46
C ALA A 494 -15.92 -0.58 8.95
N THR A 495 -14.88 -0.70 9.78
CA THR A 495 -15.01 -0.87 11.22
C THR A 495 -14.06 0.05 11.98
N LEU A 496 -14.57 0.78 12.94
CA LEU A 496 -13.79 1.44 13.98
C LEU A 496 -13.86 0.56 15.24
N TYR A 497 -12.71 0.07 15.68
CA TYR A 497 -12.60 -0.71 16.90
C TYR A 497 -12.26 0.17 18.10
N ALA A 498 -12.79 -0.17 19.28
CA ALA A 498 -12.29 0.26 20.58
C ALA A 498 -11.49 -0.89 21.20
N ILE A 499 -10.24 -0.64 21.50
CA ILE A 499 -9.35 -1.59 22.19
C ILE A 499 -9.32 -1.19 23.65
N ILE A 500 -10.00 -1.98 24.45
CA ILE A 500 -10.09 -1.76 25.89
C ILE A 500 -8.84 -2.35 26.54
N LEU A 501 -8.13 -1.50 27.27
CA LEU A 501 -6.83 -1.81 27.88
C LEU A 501 -6.97 -2.01 29.39
N GLU A 502 -6.23 -2.97 29.94
CA GLU A 502 -6.06 -3.22 31.38
C GLU A 502 -4.57 -3.49 31.65
N PRO A 503 -3.92 -2.88 32.67
CA PRO A 503 -2.53 -3.20 33.02
C PRO A 503 -2.36 -4.67 33.36
N GLU A 504 -1.36 -5.33 32.76
CA GLU A 504 -1.04 -6.74 33.06
C GLU A 504 0.48 -6.99 32.93
N GLY A 505 1.11 -7.38 34.02
CA GLY A 505 2.54 -7.59 34.06
C GLY A 505 3.32 -6.38 33.54
N GLY A 506 4.33 -6.58 32.71
CA GLY A 506 5.10 -5.52 32.06
C GLY A 506 4.40 -4.88 30.85
N ALA A 507 3.17 -5.25 30.52
CA ALA A 507 2.43 -4.79 29.34
C ALA A 507 0.96 -4.50 29.64
N TRP A 508 0.10 -4.86 28.70
CA TRP A 508 -1.33 -4.63 28.73
C TRP A 508 -2.09 -5.88 28.33
N LYS A 509 -3.15 -6.18 29.01
CA LYS A 509 -4.22 -7.04 28.50
C LYS A 509 -5.14 -6.19 27.66
N ALA A 510 -5.45 -6.65 26.46
CA ALA A 510 -6.27 -5.92 25.53
C ALA A 510 -7.44 -6.79 25.01
N ARG A 511 -8.60 -6.18 24.84
CA ARG A 511 -9.75 -6.79 24.17
C ARG A 511 -10.33 -5.80 23.15
N LYS A 512 -10.73 -6.30 22.01
CA LYS A 512 -11.36 -5.49 20.97
C LYS A 512 -12.87 -5.50 21.09
N GLU A 513 -13.47 -4.37 20.71
CA GLU A 513 -14.91 -4.21 20.54
C GLU A 513 -15.18 -3.47 19.23
N VAL A 514 -16.20 -3.87 18.48
CA VAL A 514 -16.71 -3.05 17.37
C VAL A 514 -17.36 -1.81 17.98
N PHE A 515 -16.75 -0.65 17.78
CA PHE A 515 -17.25 0.63 18.31
C PHE A 515 -18.21 1.29 17.34
N ALA A 516 -17.82 1.36 16.07
CA ALA A 516 -18.66 1.85 14.98
C ALA A 516 -18.44 1.03 13.71
N ALA A 517 -19.50 0.82 12.93
CA ALA A 517 -19.42 0.18 11.63
C ALA A 517 -20.52 0.67 10.70
N GLY A 518 -20.34 0.54 9.39
CA GLY A 518 -21.33 1.00 8.41
C GLY A 518 -21.14 0.38 7.02
N LYS A 519 -21.97 0.81 6.06
CA LYS A 519 -21.91 0.33 4.68
C LYS A 519 -22.49 1.39 3.72
N PRO A 520 -21.64 2.13 2.93
CA PRO A 520 -20.17 2.13 3.01
C PRO A 520 -19.64 2.99 4.16
N PHE A 521 -18.59 2.53 4.83
CA PHE A 521 -17.97 3.25 5.94
C PHE A 521 -16.46 2.96 6.00
N SER A 522 -15.74 3.24 4.92
CA SER A 522 -14.29 3.03 4.79
C SER A 522 -13.51 4.01 5.68
N VAL A 523 -13.41 3.71 6.96
CA VAL A 523 -12.80 4.58 7.98
C VAL A 523 -11.34 4.79 7.68
N THR A 524 -10.92 6.06 7.57
CA THR A 524 -9.54 6.43 7.30
C THR A 524 -8.83 7.03 8.50
N ASP A 525 -9.53 7.85 9.30
CA ASP A 525 -8.94 8.45 10.49
C ASP A 525 -9.99 8.86 11.53
N ALA A 526 -9.56 8.99 12.78
CA ALA A 526 -10.39 9.42 13.90
C ALA A 526 -9.59 10.28 14.88
N VAL A 527 -10.18 11.39 15.36
CA VAL A 527 -9.57 12.28 16.34
C VAL A 527 -10.55 12.66 17.44
N ILE A 528 -10.04 12.86 18.65
CA ILE A 528 -10.81 13.45 19.75
C ILE A 528 -10.54 14.96 19.74
N ARG A 529 -11.60 15.76 19.62
CA ARG A 529 -11.51 17.21 19.65
C ARG A 529 -11.55 17.72 21.10
N PRO A 530 -10.49 18.35 21.64
CA PRO A 530 -10.43 18.73 23.04
C PRO A 530 -11.51 19.76 23.45
N GLN A 531 -11.93 20.64 22.53
CA GLN A 531 -12.86 21.73 22.81
C GLN A 531 -14.27 21.25 23.18
N ASP A 532 -14.70 20.12 22.64
CA ASP A 532 -16.03 19.56 22.92
C ASP A 532 -16.01 18.11 23.47
N GLY A 533 -14.86 17.43 23.38
CA GLY A 533 -14.67 16.04 23.79
C GLY A 533 -15.39 15.03 22.89
N HIS A 534 -15.72 15.42 21.66
CA HIS A 534 -16.35 14.52 20.70
C HIS A 534 -15.31 13.87 19.79
N MET A 535 -15.65 12.70 19.26
CA MET A 535 -14.86 12.03 18.25
C MET A 535 -15.29 12.48 16.86
N TYR A 536 -14.34 12.85 16.02
CA TYR A 536 -14.54 13.16 14.62
C TYR A 536 -13.86 12.09 13.78
N VAL A 537 -14.61 11.56 12.81
CA VAL A 537 -14.20 10.40 12.00
C VAL A 537 -14.33 10.74 10.54
N THR A 538 -13.28 10.47 9.76
CA THR A 538 -13.35 10.57 8.30
C THR A 538 -13.37 9.19 7.66
N ILE A 539 -14.03 9.12 6.51
CA ILE A 539 -14.05 7.97 5.61
C ILE A 539 -13.51 8.38 4.25
N GLY A 540 -12.95 7.44 3.49
CA GLY A 540 -12.37 7.71 2.16
C GLY A 540 -11.32 6.70 1.77
N GLY A 541 -10.26 7.19 1.14
CA GLY A 541 -9.12 6.39 0.69
C GLY A 541 -9.34 5.71 -0.67
N ARG A 542 -8.26 5.50 -1.41
CA ARG A 542 -8.24 4.95 -2.76
C ARG A 542 -9.25 5.63 -3.70
N GLY A 543 -9.34 6.98 -3.60
CA GLY A 543 -10.27 7.77 -4.38
C GLY A 543 -11.75 7.48 -4.09
N GLY A 544 -12.08 6.77 -3.03
CA GLY A 544 -13.44 6.51 -2.59
C GLY A 544 -14.16 7.78 -2.13
N GLN A 545 -15.48 7.72 -2.03
CA GLN A 545 -16.29 8.81 -1.48
C GLN A 545 -15.92 9.08 -0.03
N SER A 546 -15.70 10.35 0.31
CA SER A 546 -15.35 10.77 1.67
C SER A 546 -16.50 11.49 2.37
N ALA A 547 -16.47 11.42 3.70
CA ALA A 547 -17.34 12.17 4.59
C ALA A 547 -16.67 12.43 5.92
N LEU A 548 -17.19 13.39 6.67
CA LEU A 548 -16.85 13.68 8.06
C LEU A 548 -18.06 13.39 8.95
N TYR A 549 -17.87 12.52 9.92
CA TYR A 549 -18.84 12.21 10.96
C TYR A 549 -18.38 12.75 12.31
N ARG A 550 -19.34 13.04 13.18
CA ARG A 550 -19.13 13.28 14.61
C ARG A 550 -19.81 12.19 15.42
N ILE A 551 -19.09 11.61 16.38
CA ILE A 551 -19.64 10.62 17.32
C ILE A 551 -19.67 11.23 18.71
N THR A 552 -20.84 11.18 19.35
CA THR A 552 -21.13 11.72 20.68
C THR A 552 -21.69 10.63 21.58
N TYR A 553 -21.54 10.77 22.90
CA TYR A 553 -22.20 9.90 23.86
C TYR A 553 -23.44 10.60 24.43
N GLN A 554 -24.56 9.91 24.41
CA GLN A 554 -25.87 10.39 24.89
C GLN A 554 -26.47 9.41 25.91
N GLY A 555 -25.72 8.40 26.36
CA GLY A 555 -26.12 7.45 27.36
C GLY A 555 -26.08 8.03 28.78
N THR A 556 -26.31 7.19 29.80
CA THR A 556 -26.43 7.57 31.20
C THR A 556 -25.17 7.39 32.04
N GLU A 557 -24.12 6.75 31.48
CA GLU A 557 -22.85 6.60 32.18
C GLU A 557 -22.12 7.94 32.34
N SER A 558 -21.34 8.06 33.40
CA SER A 558 -20.54 9.26 33.65
C SER A 558 -19.51 9.46 32.55
N THR A 559 -19.41 10.69 32.02
CA THR A 559 -18.39 11.16 31.09
C THR A 559 -17.36 12.09 31.78
N ALA A 560 -17.34 12.12 33.10
CA ALA A 560 -16.32 12.83 33.86
C ALA A 560 -14.91 12.38 33.46
N PRO A 561 -13.90 13.27 33.48
CA PRO A 561 -12.53 12.90 33.12
C PRO A 561 -12.05 11.69 33.93
N ALA A 562 -11.64 10.63 33.24
CA ALA A 562 -11.09 9.44 33.86
C ALA A 562 -9.57 9.55 33.93
N GLY A 563 -8.99 9.36 35.12
CA GLY A 563 -7.54 9.23 35.26
C GLY A 563 -7.01 8.01 34.50
N TRP A 564 -5.72 8.07 34.09
CA TRP A 564 -5.05 6.92 33.50
C TRP A 564 -4.81 5.82 34.55
N PHE A 565 -4.46 4.64 34.11
CA PHE A 565 -4.22 3.51 35.01
C PHE A 565 -2.96 3.71 35.86
N GLU A 566 -2.96 3.13 37.06
CA GLU A 566 -1.76 2.96 37.85
C GLU A 566 -0.87 1.89 37.21
N ALA A 567 0.40 2.21 36.99
CA ALA A 567 1.35 1.26 36.41
C ALA A 567 1.67 0.12 37.39
N THR A 568 1.70 -1.11 36.88
CA THR A 568 2.17 -2.27 37.66
C THR A 568 3.64 -2.13 38.04
N PRO A 569 4.14 -2.90 39.04
CA PRO A 569 5.55 -2.95 39.32
C PRO A 569 6.41 -3.36 38.13
N GLU A 570 5.92 -4.31 37.30
CA GLU A 570 6.60 -4.81 36.13
C GLU A 570 6.63 -3.75 35.00
N GLN A 571 5.55 -2.97 34.81
CA GLN A 571 5.57 -1.85 33.87
C GLN A 571 6.57 -0.75 34.29
N LYS A 572 6.64 -0.43 35.58
CA LYS A 572 7.64 0.53 36.12
C LYS A 572 9.05 0.01 35.86
N LEU A 573 9.31 -1.26 36.22
CA LEU A 573 10.63 -1.88 36.01
C LEU A 573 11.00 -1.95 34.54
N ARG A 574 10.07 -2.33 33.65
CA ARG A 574 10.28 -2.35 32.19
C ARG A 574 10.74 -1.00 31.68
N ARG A 575 10.02 0.09 32.05
CA ARG A 575 10.36 1.46 31.61
C ARG A 575 11.71 1.94 32.19
N GLU A 576 12.04 1.53 33.42
CA GLU A 576 13.35 1.81 33.98
C GLU A 576 14.49 1.12 33.20
N LEU A 577 14.27 -0.10 32.74
CA LEU A 577 15.24 -0.86 31.92
C LEU A 577 15.35 -0.29 30.50
N GLU A 578 14.21 0.10 29.90
CA GLU A 578 14.18 0.76 28.60
C GLU A 578 14.96 2.08 28.60
N ALA A 579 14.87 2.87 29.69
CA ALA A 579 15.61 4.13 29.84
C ALA A 579 17.14 3.93 29.90
N LEU A 580 17.66 2.75 30.24
CA LEU A 580 19.09 2.45 30.22
C LEU A 580 19.72 2.52 28.83
N ARG A 581 18.90 2.48 27.77
CA ARG A 581 19.34 2.65 26.40
C ARG A 581 19.66 4.12 26.06
N ASP A 582 19.01 5.05 26.71
CA ASP A 582 19.12 6.49 26.42
C ASP A 582 20.29 7.13 27.17
N VAL A 583 21.00 6.36 27.99
CA VAL A 583 22.20 6.78 28.71
C VAL A 583 23.46 6.09 28.17
N ALA A 584 24.63 6.72 28.41
CA ALA A 584 25.88 6.13 28.00
C ALA A 584 26.11 4.75 28.66
N PRO A 585 26.69 3.77 27.94
CA PRO A 585 27.02 2.46 28.47
C PRO A 585 27.84 2.55 29.77
N SER A 586 27.48 1.72 30.77
CA SER A 586 28.19 1.70 32.07
C SER A 586 28.04 0.34 32.77
N ALA A 587 28.99 0.02 33.64
CA ALA A 587 28.90 -1.18 34.47
C ALA A 587 27.65 -1.17 35.37
N ALA A 588 27.27 -0.02 35.89
CA ALA A 588 26.06 0.11 36.72
C ALA A 588 24.78 -0.20 35.93
N SER A 589 24.67 0.29 34.68
CA SER A 589 23.57 -0.07 33.79
C SER A 589 23.51 -1.55 33.48
N LEU A 590 24.67 -2.17 33.21
CA LEU A 590 24.80 -3.61 32.99
C LEU A 590 24.38 -4.41 34.22
N ASP A 591 24.89 -4.10 35.40
CA ASP A 591 24.59 -4.80 36.64
C ASP A 591 23.13 -4.66 37.05
N LYS A 592 22.48 -3.52 36.73
CA LYS A 592 21.04 -3.33 36.91
C LYS A 592 20.25 -4.22 35.93
N ALA A 593 20.61 -4.27 34.65
CA ALA A 593 19.84 -5.00 33.65
C ALA A 593 20.02 -6.52 33.73
N TRP A 594 21.24 -7.01 34.00
CA TRP A 594 21.63 -8.42 33.89
C TRP A 594 20.71 -9.41 34.60
N PRO A 595 20.34 -9.23 35.88
CA PRO A 595 19.48 -10.21 36.59
C PRO A 595 18.07 -10.26 36.06
N HIS A 596 17.59 -9.16 35.46
CA HIS A 596 16.24 -9.08 34.94
C HIS A 596 16.05 -9.78 33.59
N MET A 597 17.12 -10.23 32.93
CA MET A 597 17.01 -11.14 31.79
C MET A 597 16.40 -12.51 32.17
N GLY A 598 16.39 -12.86 33.46
CA GLY A 598 15.74 -14.04 33.99
C GLY A 598 14.39 -13.78 34.68
N HIS A 599 13.80 -12.59 34.54
CA HIS A 599 12.54 -12.21 35.19
C HIS A 599 11.37 -13.05 34.70
N ALA A 600 10.35 -13.28 35.56
CA ALA A 600 9.18 -14.07 35.19
C ALA A 600 8.35 -13.42 34.07
N ASP A 601 8.24 -12.09 34.09
CA ASP A 601 7.55 -11.33 33.04
C ASP A 601 8.43 -11.19 31.77
N ARG A 602 7.85 -11.51 30.61
CA ARG A 602 8.59 -11.51 29.35
C ARG A 602 8.99 -10.11 28.86
N TRP A 603 8.17 -9.08 29.15
CA TRP A 603 8.43 -7.73 28.70
C TRP A 603 9.59 -7.12 29.47
N VAL A 604 9.67 -7.45 30.77
CA VAL A 604 10.82 -7.11 31.62
C VAL A 604 12.08 -7.81 31.12
N ARG A 605 12.02 -9.12 30.81
CA ARG A 605 13.17 -9.86 30.24
C ARG A 605 13.64 -9.25 28.94
N PHE A 606 12.68 -8.91 28.05
CA PHE A 606 13.00 -8.30 26.75
C PHE A 606 13.71 -6.95 26.94
N ALA A 607 13.15 -6.05 27.74
CA ALA A 607 13.75 -4.75 28.04
C ALA A 607 15.16 -4.87 28.66
N ALA A 608 15.32 -5.83 29.57
CA ALA A 608 16.61 -6.13 30.18
C ALA A 608 17.65 -6.61 29.16
N ARG A 609 17.26 -7.52 28.24
CA ARG A 609 18.15 -7.99 27.17
C ARG A 609 18.55 -6.85 26.24
N ILE A 610 17.61 -5.99 25.82
CA ILE A 610 17.91 -4.82 24.99
C ILE A 610 18.88 -3.86 25.70
N ALA A 611 18.71 -3.63 27.00
CA ALA A 611 19.62 -2.82 27.80
C ALA A 611 21.03 -3.45 27.88
N VAL A 612 21.15 -4.77 27.94
CA VAL A 612 22.44 -5.51 27.89
C VAL A 612 23.07 -5.42 26.51
N GLU A 613 22.29 -5.61 25.44
CA GLU A 613 22.76 -5.47 24.04
C GLU A 613 23.27 -4.05 23.73
N HIS A 614 22.81 -3.05 24.46
CA HIS A 614 23.32 -1.66 24.38
C HIS A 614 24.73 -1.50 24.96
N GLN A 615 25.16 -2.37 25.86
CA GLN A 615 26.49 -2.33 26.46
C GLN A 615 27.54 -2.93 25.53
N PRO A 616 28.83 -2.48 25.60
CA PRO A 616 29.91 -3.14 24.87
C PRO A 616 29.98 -4.64 25.18
N VAL A 617 29.99 -5.49 24.15
CA VAL A 617 29.93 -6.95 24.32
C VAL A 617 31.08 -7.51 25.20
N GLU A 618 32.23 -6.87 25.13
CA GLU A 618 33.43 -7.25 25.94
C GLU A 618 33.18 -7.13 27.44
N SER A 619 32.27 -6.27 27.86
CA SER A 619 31.96 -6.04 29.28
C SER A 619 31.11 -7.16 29.88
N TRP A 620 30.40 -7.95 29.03
CA TRP A 620 29.47 -8.97 29.53
C TRP A 620 29.56 -10.35 28.85
N ARG A 621 30.31 -10.55 27.73
CA ARG A 621 30.40 -11.83 27.05
C ARG A 621 30.81 -12.97 27.98
N ALA A 622 31.74 -12.74 28.92
CA ALA A 622 32.18 -13.73 29.89
C ALA A 622 31.11 -14.13 30.93
N ARG A 623 30.04 -13.39 31.06
CA ARG A 623 28.90 -13.74 31.93
C ARG A 623 27.95 -14.75 31.29
N VAL A 624 28.05 -14.98 29.97
CA VAL A 624 27.17 -15.91 29.23
C VAL A 624 27.64 -17.33 29.45
N LYS A 625 26.87 -18.10 30.19
CA LYS A 625 27.15 -19.49 30.59
C LYS A 625 25.86 -20.21 30.95
N PRO A 626 25.86 -21.56 31.07
CA PRO A 626 24.73 -22.29 31.64
C PRO A 626 24.31 -21.72 33.00
N ASP A 627 23.01 -21.58 33.22
CA ASP A 627 22.44 -21.05 34.46
C ASP A 627 21.22 -21.86 34.90
N ALA A 628 20.99 -21.91 36.21
CA ALA A 628 19.83 -22.55 36.83
C ALA A 628 18.53 -21.77 36.42
N ASN A 629 18.62 -20.44 36.25
CA ASN A 629 17.55 -19.67 35.65
C ASN A 629 17.66 -19.78 34.12
N VAL A 630 16.88 -20.70 33.56
CA VAL A 630 16.86 -20.99 32.12
C VAL A 630 16.55 -19.76 31.29
N ASP A 631 15.69 -18.89 31.75
CA ASP A 631 15.32 -17.66 31.01
C ASP A 631 16.49 -16.67 30.95
N LEU A 632 17.25 -16.54 32.02
CA LEU A 632 18.49 -15.75 32.03
C LEU A 632 19.51 -16.31 31.00
N ALA A 633 19.74 -17.61 31.01
CA ALA A 633 20.66 -18.26 30.09
C ALA A 633 20.23 -18.06 28.63
N LEU A 634 18.95 -18.23 28.31
CA LEU A 634 18.41 -18.09 26.96
C LEU A 634 18.49 -16.63 26.46
N ASN A 635 18.15 -15.64 27.30
CA ASN A 635 18.25 -14.23 26.92
C ASN A 635 19.70 -13.78 26.76
N ALA A 636 20.60 -14.23 27.65
CA ALA A 636 22.03 -13.95 27.55
C ALA A 636 22.64 -14.59 26.29
N ALA A 637 22.28 -15.86 25.98
CA ALA A 637 22.67 -16.52 24.74
C ALA A 637 22.15 -15.79 23.49
N THR A 638 20.90 -15.33 23.52
CA THR A 638 20.30 -14.54 22.43
C THR A 638 21.08 -13.24 22.22
N ALA A 639 21.36 -12.49 23.29
CA ALA A 639 22.15 -11.25 23.21
C ALA A 639 23.53 -11.52 22.61
N LEU A 640 24.22 -12.58 23.05
CA LEU A 640 25.56 -12.94 22.53
C LEU A 640 25.51 -13.43 21.08
N ALA A 641 24.48 -14.18 20.68
CA ALA A 641 24.27 -14.56 19.29
C ALA A 641 24.07 -13.34 18.37
N ARG A 642 23.48 -12.26 18.89
CA ARG A 642 23.25 -11.02 18.15
C ARG A 642 24.47 -10.09 18.12
N CYS A 643 25.14 -9.91 19.25
CA CYS A 643 26.21 -8.92 19.44
C CYS A 643 27.64 -9.50 19.36
N GLY A 644 27.81 -10.78 19.63
CA GLY A 644 29.11 -11.45 19.68
C GLY A 644 29.72 -11.76 18.31
N ASP A 645 30.69 -12.66 18.30
CA ASP A 645 31.38 -13.13 17.10
C ASP A 645 31.41 -14.66 17.00
N GLN A 646 32.13 -15.22 16.03
CA GLN A 646 32.19 -16.66 15.81
C GLN A 646 32.82 -17.42 16.97
N THR A 647 33.73 -16.80 17.71
CA THR A 647 34.39 -17.44 18.86
C THR A 647 33.45 -17.68 20.04
N ASP A 648 32.34 -16.97 20.08
CA ASP A 648 31.31 -17.08 21.14
C ASP A 648 30.37 -18.30 20.95
N LEU A 649 30.42 -18.96 19.78
CA LEU A 649 29.41 -19.95 19.39
C LEU A 649 29.31 -21.11 20.41
N ALA A 650 30.44 -21.59 20.95
CA ALA A 650 30.44 -22.64 21.97
C ALA A 650 29.74 -22.18 23.27
N ALA A 651 29.99 -20.95 23.72
CA ALA A 651 29.35 -20.39 24.91
C ALA A 651 27.84 -20.19 24.70
N ILE A 652 27.45 -19.73 23.51
CA ILE A 652 26.03 -19.57 23.14
C ILE A 652 25.30 -20.91 23.20
N VAL A 653 25.85 -21.95 22.56
CA VAL A 653 25.28 -23.31 22.58
C VAL A 653 25.19 -23.86 24.00
N ALA A 654 26.26 -23.74 24.79
CA ALA A 654 26.28 -24.21 26.16
C ALA A 654 25.23 -23.52 27.04
N ALA A 655 25.08 -22.19 26.91
CA ALA A 655 24.07 -21.45 27.66
C ALA A 655 22.64 -21.84 27.24
N ALA A 656 22.40 -21.96 25.93
CA ALA A 656 21.10 -22.38 25.41
C ALA A 656 20.72 -23.81 25.84
N ASP A 657 21.70 -24.70 25.99
CA ASP A 657 21.49 -26.06 26.47
C ASP A 657 20.98 -26.14 27.93
N SER A 658 20.94 -25.01 28.67
CA SER A 658 20.21 -24.94 29.97
C SER A 658 18.73 -25.31 29.79
N ALA A 659 18.15 -25.08 28.66
CA ALA A 659 16.76 -25.43 28.32
C ALA A 659 16.62 -26.88 27.80
N MET A 660 17.70 -27.65 27.62
CA MET A 660 17.64 -28.97 26.98
C MET A 660 16.70 -29.95 27.69
N LYS A 661 16.60 -29.87 29.01
CA LYS A 661 15.74 -30.73 29.85
C LYS A 661 14.46 -30.01 30.31
N SER A 662 14.23 -28.82 29.86
CA SER A 662 13.02 -28.06 30.23
C SER A 662 11.77 -28.75 29.70
N LYS A 663 10.70 -28.78 30.52
CA LYS A 663 9.37 -29.22 30.11
C LYS A 663 8.51 -28.05 29.61
N ASP A 664 8.98 -26.79 29.79
CA ASP A 664 8.35 -25.60 29.26
C ASP A 664 8.57 -25.52 27.74
N LEU A 665 7.46 -25.64 27.00
CA LEU A 665 7.46 -25.64 25.56
C LEU A 665 8.07 -24.33 24.99
N ARG A 666 7.78 -23.20 25.62
CA ARG A 666 8.34 -21.90 25.28
C ARG A 666 9.88 -21.91 25.38
N GLN A 667 10.43 -22.40 26.51
CA GLN A 667 11.88 -22.46 26.68
C GLN A 667 12.55 -23.39 25.67
N GLN A 668 11.88 -24.47 25.26
CA GLN A 668 12.37 -25.34 24.19
C GLN A 668 12.40 -24.65 22.84
N GLN A 669 11.35 -23.89 22.50
CA GLN A 669 11.28 -23.09 21.27
C GLN A 669 12.32 -21.96 21.29
N ASP A 670 12.47 -21.26 22.41
CA ASP A 670 13.47 -20.21 22.60
C ASP A 670 14.90 -20.75 22.42
N ARG A 671 15.20 -21.95 22.92
CA ARG A 671 16.52 -22.64 22.70
C ARG A 671 16.78 -22.81 21.19
N LEU A 672 15.83 -23.33 20.45
CA LEU A 672 15.98 -23.55 19.01
C LEU A 672 16.09 -22.22 18.26
N ARG A 673 15.40 -21.18 18.72
CA ARG A 673 15.54 -19.83 18.17
C ARG A 673 16.92 -19.24 18.42
N VAL A 674 17.52 -19.46 19.59
CA VAL A 674 18.93 -19.10 19.86
C VAL A 674 19.86 -19.77 18.86
N PHE A 675 19.69 -21.08 18.58
CA PHE A 675 20.50 -21.80 17.59
C PHE A 675 20.29 -21.23 16.19
N GLN A 676 19.05 -20.91 15.82
CA GLN A 676 18.75 -20.29 14.52
C GLN A 676 19.51 -18.98 14.34
N ILE A 677 19.44 -18.07 15.30
CA ILE A 677 20.16 -16.79 15.26
C ILE A 677 21.67 -17.01 15.23
N ALA A 678 22.18 -17.86 16.15
CA ALA A 678 23.61 -18.11 16.29
C ALA A 678 24.20 -18.69 15.01
N PHE A 679 23.56 -19.71 14.44
CA PHE A 679 24.09 -20.40 13.26
C PHE A 679 23.92 -19.55 11.97
N ALA A 680 22.86 -18.76 11.85
CA ALA A 680 22.71 -17.83 10.74
C ALA A 680 23.79 -16.75 10.73
N ARG A 681 24.14 -16.23 11.91
CA ARG A 681 25.07 -15.10 12.03
C ARG A 681 26.54 -15.52 12.27
N ARG A 682 26.79 -16.66 12.89
CA ARG A 682 28.14 -17.12 13.31
C ARG A 682 28.60 -18.37 12.58
N GLY A 683 27.73 -18.99 11.77
CA GLY A 683 28.04 -20.22 11.03
C GLY A 683 27.70 -21.50 11.78
N LYS A 684 27.99 -22.64 11.15
CA LYS A 684 27.75 -23.96 11.75
C LYS A 684 28.66 -24.16 12.98
N PRO A 685 28.19 -24.85 14.05
CA PRO A 685 29.02 -25.27 15.15
C PRO A 685 30.05 -26.33 14.69
N ASP A 686 30.99 -26.71 15.59
CA ASP A 686 31.92 -27.81 15.31
C ASP A 686 31.17 -29.11 14.97
N ALA A 687 31.83 -30.02 14.27
CA ALA A 687 31.22 -31.24 13.74
C ALA A 687 30.57 -32.14 14.80
N ALA A 688 31.18 -32.24 16.01
CA ALA A 688 30.63 -33.06 17.10
C ALA A 688 29.33 -32.41 17.63
N THR A 689 29.33 -31.10 17.84
CA THR A 689 28.16 -30.34 18.27
C THR A 689 27.08 -30.38 17.19
N ALA A 690 27.43 -30.22 15.91
CA ALA A 690 26.47 -30.31 14.80
C ALA A 690 25.77 -31.68 14.75
N THR A 691 26.55 -32.78 14.84
CA THR A 691 26.01 -34.14 14.87
C THR A 691 25.08 -34.36 16.06
N ARG A 692 25.50 -33.92 17.25
CA ARG A 692 24.70 -34.07 18.47
C ARG A 692 23.38 -33.33 18.37
N LEU A 693 23.40 -32.06 17.99
CA LEU A 693 22.20 -31.23 17.91
C LEU A 693 21.28 -31.66 16.76
N GLY A 694 21.83 -31.99 15.59
CA GLY A 694 21.09 -32.52 14.46
C GLY A 694 20.31 -33.77 14.83
N LYS A 695 21.01 -34.76 15.43
CA LYS A 695 20.39 -36.00 15.88
C LYS A 695 19.33 -35.76 16.98
N GLU A 696 19.62 -34.92 17.98
CA GLU A 696 18.67 -34.58 19.03
C GLU A 696 17.37 -33.97 18.43
N CYS A 697 17.50 -33.02 17.51
CA CYS A 697 16.37 -32.41 16.86
C CYS A 697 15.54 -33.40 16.02
N ALA A 698 16.21 -34.25 15.23
CA ALA A 698 15.53 -35.23 14.39
C ALA A 698 14.83 -36.32 15.23
N ASP A 699 15.46 -36.83 16.31
CA ASP A 699 14.89 -37.87 17.15
C ASP A 699 13.60 -37.39 17.88
N ARG A 700 13.44 -36.12 18.10
CA ARG A 700 12.25 -35.51 18.71
C ARG A 700 11.08 -35.30 17.72
N LEU A 701 11.29 -35.50 16.44
CA LEU A 701 10.22 -35.34 15.42
C LEU A 701 9.44 -36.65 15.23
N PRO A 702 8.09 -36.62 15.26
CA PRO A 702 7.23 -35.48 15.63
C PRO A 702 7.17 -35.27 17.14
N SER A 703 7.17 -34.01 17.60
CA SER A 703 7.05 -33.63 19.02
C SER A 703 5.60 -33.60 19.52
N GLY A 704 4.64 -33.47 18.62
CA GLY A 704 3.24 -33.24 18.92
C GLY A 704 2.84 -31.76 18.99
N ASP A 705 3.80 -30.84 18.89
CA ASP A 705 3.57 -29.40 18.77
C ASP A 705 4.04 -28.88 17.42
N ASN A 706 3.15 -28.22 16.69
CA ASN A 706 3.41 -27.75 15.33
C ASN A 706 4.55 -26.72 15.23
N ALA A 707 4.64 -25.81 16.18
CA ALA A 707 5.63 -24.74 16.17
C ALA A 707 7.02 -25.31 16.52
N LEU A 708 7.07 -26.20 17.50
CA LEU A 708 8.29 -26.91 17.88
C LEU A 708 8.78 -27.82 16.73
N ASP A 709 7.87 -28.55 16.07
CA ASP A 709 8.21 -29.41 14.92
C ASP A 709 8.85 -28.61 13.78
N ARG A 710 8.35 -27.42 13.49
CA ARG A 710 8.94 -26.53 12.47
C ARG A 710 10.38 -26.15 12.83
N GLN A 711 10.64 -25.77 14.09
CA GLN A 711 11.98 -25.38 14.54
C GLN A 711 12.94 -26.57 14.60
N LEU A 712 12.49 -27.74 15.08
CA LEU A 712 13.28 -28.97 15.08
C LEU A 712 13.67 -29.40 13.66
N ALA A 713 12.72 -29.33 12.72
CA ALA A 713 12.96 -29.64 11.31
C ALA A 713 13.99 -28.68 10.70
N LEU A 714 13.81 -27.35 10.93
CA LEU A 714 14.72 -26.33 10.42
C LEU A 714 16.17 -26.59 10.85
N VAL A 715 16.39 -26.82 12.16
CA VAL A 715 17.73 -27.03 12.72
C VAL A 715 18.32 -28.36 12.26
N SER A 716 17.55 -29.47 12.26
CA SER A 716 18.05 -30.79 11.83
C SER A 716 18.42 -30.83 10.35
N ILE A 717 17.63 -30.17 9.47
CA ILE A 717 17.95 -30.09 8.04
C ILE A 717 19.17 -29.21 7.80
N TYR A 718 19.28 -28.06 8.47
CA TYR A 718 20.44 -27.18 8.36
C TYR A 718 21.75 -27.87 8.80
N LEU A 719 21.68 -28.67 9.85
CA LEU A 719 22.85 -29.43 10.36
C LEU A 719 23.10 -30.72 9.55
N GLU A 720 22.35 -30.95 8.47
CA GLU A 720 22.52 -32.08 7.56
C GLU A 720 22.41 -33.45 8.25
N GLU A 721 21.45 -33.58 9.18
CA GLU A 721 21.17 -34.85 9.86
C GLU A 721 20.56 -35.88 8.88
N PRO A 722 21.17 -37.06 8.66
CA PRO A 722 20.73 -38.01 7.66
C PRO A 722 19.32 -38.57 7.87
N THR A 723 18.81 -38.59 9.09
CA THR A 723 17.46 -39.07 9.38
C THR A 723 16.39 -38.00 9.27
N ALA A 724 16.79 -36.74 9.10
CA ALA A 724 15.88 -35.59 9.11
C ALA A 724 14.76 -35.67 8.03
N PRO A 725 15.02 -36.02 6.75
CA PRO A 725 13.95 -36.10 5.76
C PRO A 725 12.86 -37.10 6.15
N ALA A 726 13.21 -38.29 6.61
CA ALA A 726 12.24 -39.29 7.05
C ALA A 726 11.43 -38.83 8.27
N ARG A 727 12.10 -38.19 9.25
CA ARG A 727 11.45 -37.68 10.46
C ARG A 727 10.52 -36.50 10.18
N VAL A 728 10.93 -35.58 9.30
CA VAL A 728 10.12 -34.43 8.90
C VAL A 728 8.88 -34.89 8.10
N LEU A 729 9.04 -35.82 7.16
CA LEU A 729 7.88 -36.42 6.46
C LEU A 729 6.89 -37.08 7.44
N LYS A 730 7.42 -37.77 8.47
CA LYS A 730 6.59 -38.31 9.54
C LYS A 730 5.84 -37.19 10.28
N ALA A 731 6.55 -36.10 10.68
CA ALA A 731 5.93 -34.96 11.34
C ALA A 731 4.84 -34.31 10.48
N MET A 732 5.04 -34.21 9.16
CA MET A 732 4.00 -33.70 8.24
C MET A 732 2.70 -34.51 8.28
N LYS A 733 2.76 -35.82 8.47
CA LYS A 733 1.57 -36.69 8.59
C LYS A 733 0.80 -36.44 9.89
N PHE A 734 1.49 -36.09 10.96
CA PHE A 734 0.89 -35.85 12.28
C PHE A 734 0.60 -34.38 12.57
N ALA A 735 1.01 -33.45 11.69
CA ALA A 735 0.76 -32.02 11.87
C ALA A 735 -0.73 -31.73 12.03
N GLN A 736 -1.08 -31.11 13.14
CA GLN A 736 -2.45 -30.72 13.43
C GLN A 736 -2.90 -29.60 12.49
N PRO A 737 -4.20 -29.48 12.22
CA PRO A 737 -4.73 -28.26 11.61
C PRO A 737 -4.27 -27.03 12.42
N GLY A 738 -3.91 -25.96 11.73
CA GLY A 738 -3.64 -24.69 12.40
C GLY A 738 -4.89 -24.16 13.12
N PRO A 739 -4.74 -23.21 14.05
CA PRO A 739 -5.89 -22.56 14.66
C PRO A 739 -6.76 -21.98 13.54
N ALA A 740 -8.08 -22.11 13.71
CA ALA A 740 -9.02 -21.46 12.78
C ALA A 740 -8.73 -19.96 12.78
N VAL A 741 -8.80 -19.32 11.62
CA VAL A 741 -8.72 -17.86 11.52
C VAL A 741 -9.83 -17.28 12.40
N VAL A 742 -9.44 -16.64 13.49
CA VAL A 742 -10.38 -16.00 14.40
C VAL A 742 -10.69 -14.62 13.82
N ALA A 743 -11.51 -14.58 12.78
CA ALA A 743 -12.18 -13.33 12.47
C ALA A 743 -13.28 -13.09 13.51
N ASP A 744 -13.46 -11.82 13.86
CA ASP A 744 -14.50 -11.42 14.79
C ASP A 744 -15.88 -11.91 14.33
N PRO A 745 -16.68 -12.61 15.16
CA PRO A 745 -18.00 -13.09 14.77
C PRO A 745 -18.92 -11.97 14.25
N GLU A 746 -18.82 -10.75 14.78
CA GLU A 746 -19.60 -9.61 14.31
C GLU A 746 -19.17 -9.17 12.89
N VAL A 747 -17.86 -9.22 12.60
CA VAL A 747 -17.32 -8.96 11.26
C VAL A 747 -17.77 -10.04 10.29
N LEU A 748 -17.68 -11.32 10.66
CA LEU A 748 -18.11 -12.43 9.80
C LEU A 748 -19.60 -12.37 9.50
N ALA A 749 -20.43 -11.99 10.49
CA ALA A 749 -21.88 -11.84 10.30
C ALA A 749 -22.20 -10.71 9.30
N ARG A 750 -21.43 -9.63 9.30
CA ARG A 750 -21.57 -8.52 8.34
C ARG A 750 -21.01 -8.85 6.94
N HIS A 751 -20.08 -9.81 6.85
CA HIS A 751 -19.38 -10.19 5.62
C HIS A 751 -19.51 -11.70 5.32
N PRO A 752 -20.71 -12.23 5.11
CA PRO A 752 -20.93 -13.68 4.95
C PRO A 752 -20.22 -14.28 3.74
N GLY A 753 -19.99 -13.51 2.68
CA GLY A 753 -19.20 -13.94 1.51
C GLY A 753 -17.75 -14.25 1.88
N TYR A 754 -17.12 -13.39 2.67
CA TYR A 754 -15.77 -13.63 3.19
C TYR A 754 -15.73 -14.82 4.14
N ALA A 755 -16.69 -14.93 5.05
CA ALA A 755 -16.79 -16.05 5.99
C ALA A 755 -16.87 -17.39 5.25
N LYS A 756 -17.68 -17.45 4.19
CA LYS A 756 -17.83 -18.64 3.34
C LYS A 756 -16.53 -18.95 2.59
N ALA A 757 -15.87 -17.96 2.01
CA ALA A 757 -14.61 -18.13 1.29
C ALA A 757 -13.50 -18.69 2.18
N ALA A 758 -13.33 -18.10 3.38
CA ALA A 758 -12.35 -18.56 4.35
C ALA A 758 -12.61 -20.00 4.80
N ALA A 759 -13.85 -20.33 5.13
CA ALA A 759 -14.24 -21.68 5.54
C ALA A 759 -14.01 -22.71 4.42
N SER A 760 -14.37 -22.39 3.18
CA SER A 760 -14.17 -23.27 2.01
C SER A 760 -12.68 -23.53 1.74
N ALA A 761 -11.84 -22.47 1.79
CA ALA A 761 -10.40 -22.61 1.62
C ALA A 761 -9.77 -23.47 2.73
N MET A 762 -10.15 -23.24 3.98
CA MET A 762 -9.64 -24.01 5.13
C MET A 762 -9.97 -25.51 5.06
N ALA A 763 -11.08 -25.85 4.45
CA ALA A 763 -11.51 -27.25 4.33
C ALA A 763 -10.62 -28.08 3.37
N VAL A 764 -9.96 -27.44 2.40
CA VAL A 764 -9.23 -28.14 1.33
C VAL A 764 -7.72 -27.84 1.32
N THR A 765 -7.24 -26.88 2.08
CA THR A 765 -5.81 -26.51 2.11
C THR A 765 -5.08 -27.24 3.24
N PRO A 766 -3.93 -27.89 2.98
CA PRO A 766 -3.08 -28.44 4.03
C PRO A 766 -2.64 -27.37 5.04
N SER A 767 -2.39 -27.77 6.29
CA SER A 767 -1.99 -26.85 7.34
C SER A 767 -0.69 -26.09 7.01
N SER A 768 -0.56 -24.84 7.52
CA SER A 768 0.65 -24.03 7.36
C SER A 768 1.91 -24.78 7.83
N THR A 769 1.78 -25.61 8.87
CA THR A 769 2.89 -26.44 9.34
C THR A 769 3.36 -27.41 8.26
N ARG A 770 2.46 -28.09 7.55
CA ARG A 770 2.83 -29.01 6.47
C ARG A 770 3.52 -28.30 5.32
N ILE A 771 3.04 -27.12 4.94
CA ILE A 771 3.66 -26.32 3.88
C ILE A 771 5.02 -25.80 4.34
N GLY A 772 5.12 -25.27 5.57
CA GLY A 772 6.40 -24.83 6.13
C GLY A 772 7.44 -25.95 6.21
N LEU A 773 7.04 -27.16 6.61
CA LEU A 773 7.93 -28.33 6.60
C LEU A 773 8.34 -28.72 5.18
N ALA A 774 7.45 -28.59 4.18
CA ALA A 774 7.80 -28.82 2.78
C ALA A 774 8.83 -27.82 2.24
N VAL A 775 8.75 -26.55 2.67
CA VAL A 775 9.77 -25.51 2.37
C VAL A 775 11.14 -25.93 2.89
N TYR A 776 11.22 -26.51 4.10
CA TYR A 776 12.50 -26.99 4.63
C TYR A 776 12.97 -28.25 3.93
N LEU A 777 12.07 -29.21 3.67
CA LEU A 777 12.43 -30.47 2.99
C LEU A 777 13.02 -30.26 1.61
N CYS A 778 12.52 -29.31 0.82
CA CYS A 778 13.08 -29.05 -0.51
C CYS A 778 14.55 -28.54 -0.46
N ARG A 779 15.04 -28.14 0.74
CA ARG A 779 16.42 -27.70 1.00
C ARG A 779 17.31 -28.82 1.58
N ALA A 780 16.74 -29.97 1.95
CA ALA A 780 17.51 -31.07 2.51
C ALA A 780 18.42 -31.69 1.44
N THR A 781 19.71 -31.76 1.74
CA THR A 781 20.76 -32.26 0.82
C THR A 781 21.15 -33.71 1.06
N VAL A 782 20.88 -34.23 2.27
CA VAL A 782 21.25 -35.60 2.69
C VAL A 782 20.02 -36.37 3.18
N GLY A 783 20.15 -37.69 3.30
CA GLY A 783 19.16 -38.58 3.93
C GLY A 783 17.98 -38.96 3.06
N TRP A 784 17.98 -38.60 1.81
CA TRP A 784 16.93 -38.96 0.86
C TRP A 784 17.10 -40.38 0.31
N THR A 785 15.97 -41.12 0.25
CA THR A 785 15.85 -42.32 -0.55
C THR A 785 14.82 -42.09 -1.69
N PRO A 786 14.79 -42.92 -2.74
CA PRO A 786 13.77 -42.83 -3.78
C PRO A 786 12.33 -42.85 -3.25
N GLU A 787 12.09 -43.69 -2.19
CA GLU A 787 10.76 -43.81 -1.56
C GLU A 787 10.36 -42.53 -0.83
N LEU A 788 11.28 -41.91 -0.08
CA LEU A 788 11.02 -40.67 0.62
C LEU A 788 10.76 -39.51 -0.37
N ARG A 789 11.48 -39.48 -1.51
CA ARG A 789 11.22 -38.50 -2.55
C ARG A 789 9.85 -38.69 -3.19
N LYS A 790 9.48 -39.93 -3.52
CA LYS A 790 8.13 -40.25 -4.04
C LYS A 790 7.03 -39.82 -3.07
N GLU A 791 7.21 -40.08 -1.77
CA GLU A 791 6.27 -39.63 -0.74
C GLU A 791 6.16 -38.11 -0.70
N PHE A 792 7.27 -37.39 -0.75
CA PHE A 792 7.30 -35.94 -0.76
C PHE A 792 6.60 -35.35 -2.01
N PHE A 793 6.87 -35.90 -3.20
CA PHE A 793 6.23 -35.46 -4.44
C PHE A 793 4.74 -35.80 -4.45
N GLY A 794 4.32 -36.93 -3.87
CA GLY A 794 2.90 -37.22 -3.65
C GLY A 794 2.18 -36.15 -2.81
N PHE A 795 2.86 -35.62 -1.78
CA PHE A 795 2.34 -34.48 -1.03
C PHE A 795 2.27 -33.22 -1.87
N LEU A 796 3.30 -32.94 -2.70
CA LEU A 796 3.32 -31.75 -3.57
C LEU A 796 2.23 -31.80 -4.63
N ASP A 797 1.88 -32.99 -5.14
CA ASP A 797 0.74 -33.16 -6.05
C ASP A 797 -0.59 -32.77 -5.37
N VAL A 798 -0.85 -33.32 -4.18
CA VAL A 798 -2.04 -32.93 -3.39
C VAL A 798 -2.06 -31.42 -3.13
N LEU A 799 -0.92 -30.83 -2.76
CA LEU A 799 -0.82 -29.40 -2.49
C LEU A 799 -1.05 -28.54 -3.75
N SER A 800 -0.66 -29.02 -4.92
CA SER A 800 -0.86 -28.32 -6.21
C SER A 800 -2.34 -28.11 -6.56
N GLN A 801 -3.20 -28.97 -6.03
CA GLN A 801 -4.65 -28.95 -6.24
C GLN A 801 -5.39 -28.18 -5.14
N ALA A 802 -4.68 -27.77 -4.08
CA ALA A 802 -5.27 -27.02 -2.98
C ALA A 802 -5.72 -25.63 -3.41
N GLU A 803 -6.80 -25.17 -2.82
CA GLU A 803 -7.29 -23.80 -2.98
C GLU A 803 -6.72 -22.90 -1.89
N GLY A 804 -6.42 -21.65 -2.23
CA GLY A 804 -5.79 -20.71 -1.29
C GLY A 804 -5.79 -19.28 -1.80
N GLY A 805 -5.00 -18.42 -1.16
CA GLY A 805 -4.75 -17.06 -1.59
C GLY A 805 -3.91 -17.02 -2.87
N HIS A 806 -3.72 -15.83 -3.38
CA HIS A 806 -3.19 -15.63 -4.73
C HIS A 806 -1.73 -16.10 -4.90
N SER A 807 -0.94 -16.21 -3.84
CA SER A 807 0.46 -16.66 -3.91
C SER A 807 0.62 -18.19 -3.78
N LEU A 808 -0.37 -18.94 -3.26
CA LEU A 808 -0.20 -20.36 -2.89
C LEU A 808 0.33 -21.21 -4.05
N LYS A 809 -0.32 -21.13 -5.22
CA LYS A 809 0.10 -21.93 -6.38
C LYS A 809 1.51 -21.61 -6.86
N GLY A 810 1.93 -20.36 -6.72
CA GLY A 810 3.31 -19.93 -6.99
C GLY A 810 4.31 -20.54 -6.00
N PHE A 811 4.01 -20.52 -4.71
CA PHE A 811 4.86 -21.16 -3.68
C PHE A 811 5.00 -22.66 -3.94
N VAL A 812 3.90 -23.35 -4.21
CA VAL A 812 3.91 -24.80 -4.52
C VAL A 812 4.79 -25.09 -5.73
N ARG A 813 4.64 -24.31 -6.79
CA ARG A 813 5.47 -24.43 -8.00
C ARG A 813 6.96 -24.23 -7.68
N ASN A 814 7.30 -23.25 -6.85
CA ASN A 814 8.69 -22.97 -6.48
C ASN A 814 9.27 -24.09 -5.62
N ILE A 815 8.54 -24.62 -4.62
CA ILE A 815 8.93 -25.76 -3.80
C ILE A 815 9.18 -26.99 -4.70
N ARG A 816 8.26 -27.29 -5.60
CA ARG A 816 8.40 -28.40 -6.54
C ARG A 816 9.61 -28.25 -7.46
N LYS A 817 9.80 -27.07 -8.05
CA LYS A 817 10.94 -26.76 -8.95
C LYS A 817 12.27 -27.04 -8.27
N GLU A 818 12.46 -26.57 -7.04
CA GLU A 818 13.68 -26.76 -6.30
C GLU A 818 13.87 -28.21 -5.82
N ALA A 819 12.79 -28.86 -5.34
CA ALA A 819 12.84 -30.26 -4.97
C ALA A 819 13.22 -31.17 -6.16
N LEU A 820 12.69 -30.87 -7.35
CA LEU A 820 13.02 -31.62 -8.56
C LEU A 820 14.46 -31.35 -9.00
N ALA A 821 14.94 -30.12 -8.93
CA ALA A 821 16.32 -29.76 -9.26
C ALA A 821 17.34 -30.44 -8.32
N ALA A 822 16.98 -30.61 -7.05
CA ALA A 822 17.80 -31.30 -6.06
C ALA A 822 17.77 -32.84 -6.18
N ALA A 823 16.81 -33.41 -6.93
CA ALA A 823 16.71 -34.87 -7.13
C ALA A 823 17.76 -35.37 -8.13
N PRO A 824 18.28 -36.62 -7.97
CA PRO A 824 19.12 -37.29 -8.97
C PRO A 824 18.43 -37.33 -10.33
N GLU A 825 19.19 -37.13 -11.39
CA GLU A 825 18.66 -37.07 -12.76
C GLU A 825 17.87 -38.31 -13.14
N ALA A 826 18.30 -39.49 -12.73
CA ALA A 826 17.62 -40.75 -12.97
C ALA A 826 16.22 -40.86 -12.34
N GLU A 827 15.93 -40.07 -11.30
CA GLU A 827 14.63 -40.09 -10.60
C GLU A 827 13.66 -39.02 -11.13
N ARG A 828 14.16 -37.97 -11.79
CA ARG A 828 13.35 -36.75 -12.13
C ARG A 828 12.11 -37.08 -12.97
N ALA A 829 12.25 -37.92 -14.00
CA ALA A 829 11.14 -38.29 -14.86
C ALA A 829 9.98 -38.95 -14.08
N ALA A 830 10.30 -39.89 -13.18
CA ALA A 830 9.32 -40.57 -12.34
C ALA A 830 8.68 -39.61 -11.31
N LEU A 831 9.44 -38.64 -10.80
CA LEU A 831 8.93 -37.63 -9.87
C LEU A 831 8.02 -36.62 -10.57
N GLU A 832 8.28 -36.29 -11.86
CA GLU A 832 7.41 -35.44 -12.67
C GLU A 832 6.07 -36.11 -12.98
N GLU A 833 6.05 -37.44 -13.17
CA GLU A 833 4.80 -38.17 -13.34
C GLU A 833 3.92 -38.10 -12.07
N ILE A 834 4.52 -38.15 -10.88
CA ILE A 834 3.79 -38.07 -9.60
C ILE A 834 3.21 -36.66 -9.38
N ALA A 835 3.97 -35.61 -9.67
CA ALA A 835 3.55 -34.22 -9.46
C ALA A 835 3.86 -33.38 -10.73
N PRO A 836 3.01 -33.45 -11.76
CA PRO A 836 3.24 -32.74 -13.00
C PRO A 836 3.14 -31.22 -12.83
N ALA A 837 3.95 -30.47 -13.58
CA ALA A 837 3.98 -29.00 -13.51
C ALA A 837 2.68 -28.33 -13.96
N THR A 838 1.85 -29.03 -14.73
CA THR A 838 0.73 -28.50 -15.50
C THR A 838 -0.62 -29.13 -15.18
N ALA A 839 -0.83 -29.69 -14.00
CA ALA A 839 -2.16 -30.18 -13.60
C ALA A 839 -3.15 -28.99 -13.54
N ARG A 840 -3.64 -28.59 -14.70
CA ARG A 840 -4.74 -27.61 -14.84
C ARG A 840 -6.07 -28.34 -14.75
N LYS A 841 -6.85 -28.00 -13.74
CA LYS A 841 -8.30 -28.25 -13.78
C LYS A 841 -8.83 -27.50 -15.01
N ALA A 842 -9.54 -28.20 -15.91
CA ALA A 842 -10.16 -27.55 -17.06
C ALA A 842 -11.00 -26.37 -16.57
N ALA A 843 -10.77 -25.19 -17.13
CA ALA A 843 -11.56 -24.01 -16.78
C ALA A 843 -13.04 -24.29 -17.11
N ALA A 844 -13.94 -23.96 -16.18
CA ALA A 844 -15.36 -24.01 -16.46
C ALA A 844 -15.69 -23.11 -17.66
N PRO A 845 -16.61 -23.49 -18.54
CA PRO A 845 -17.00 -22.66 -19.68
C PRO A 845 -17.51 -21.31 -19.20
N ILE A 846 -17.01 -20.23 -19.84
CA ILE A 846 -17.43 -18.87 -19.52
C ILE A 846 -18.87 -18.68 -20.00
N PRO A 847 -19.80 -18.29 -19.12
CA PRO A 847 -21.17 -18.04 -19.52
C PRO A 847 -21.27 -16.83 -20.45
N THR A 848 -22.26 -16.81 -21.31
CA THR A 848 -22.51 -15.71 -22.25
C THR A 848 -23.53 -14.72 -21.66
N ALA A 849 -23.28 -13.43 -21.79
CA ALA A 849 -24.26 -12.38 -21.52
C ALA A 849 -25.39 -12.43 -22.56
N GLU A 850 -26.58 -12.01 -22.19
CA GLU A 850 -27.73 -11.95 -23.13
C GLU A 850 -27.60 -10.76 -24.09
N GLY A 851 -27.05 -9.64 -23.59
CA GLY A 851 -26.89 -8.46 -24.40
C GLY A 851 -28.22 -7.80 -24.83
N PRO A 852 -28.22 -7.03 -25.89
CA PRO A 852 -27.05 -6.57 -26.62
C PRO A 852 -26.17 -5.66 -25.79
N GLY A 853 -24.86 -5.82 -25.96
CA GLY A 853 -23.88 -4.98 -25.32
C GLY A 853 -23.75 -3.61 -25.96
N ARG A 854 -23.02 -2.71 -25.29
CA ARG A 854 -22.71 -1.36 -25.76
C ARG A 854 -21.47 -0.80 -25.05
N LEU A 855 -20.93 0.27 -25.56
CA LEU A 855 -19.92 1.05 -24.81
C LEU A 855 -20.58 1.75 -23.63
N TRP A 856 -20.11 1.47 -22.42
CA TRP A 856 -20.65 2.04 -21.20
C TRP A 856 -19.81 3.21 -20.71
N THR A 857 -20.47 4.35 -20.49
CA THR A 857 -19.92 5.41 -19.66
C THR A 857 -20.27 5.18 -18.19
N HIS A 858 -19.52 5.76 -17.27
CA HIS A 858 -19.81 5.68 -15.83
C HIS A 858 -21.24 6.18 -15.51
N ALA A 859 -21.64 7.32 -16.08
CA ALA A 859 -22.95 7.90 -15.82
C ALA A 859 -24.10 7.00 -16.30
N GLU A 860 -23.95 6.35 -17.46
CA GLU A 860 -24.98 5.44 -17.99
C GLU A 860 -25.07 4.14 -17.18
N ALA A 861 -23.94 3.58 -16.75
CA ALA A 861 -23.91 2.40 -15.89
C ALA A 861 -24.54 2.70 -14.51
N LEU A 862 -24.25 3.87 -13.95
CA LEU A 862 -24.87 4.31 -12.69
C LEU A 862 -26.38 4.52 -12.83
N LYS A 863 -26.83 5.11 -13.96
CA LYS A 863 -28.26 5.26 -14.24
C LYS A 863 -28.97 3.90 -14.35
N ALA A 864 -28.35 2.93 -15.00
CA ALA A 864 -28.90 1.57 -15.09
C ALA A 864 -29.05 0.93 -13.69
N TRP A 865 -28.07 1.10 -12.82
CA TRP A 865 -28.13 0.69 -11.42
C TRP A 865 -29.29 1.35 -10.67
N ASP A 866 -29.39 2.68 -10.71
CA ASP A 866 -30.43 3.44 -9.98
C ASP A 866 -31.85 3.05 -10.45
N GLU A 867 -32.03 2.82 -11.75
CA GLU A 867 -33.30 2.38 -12.31
C GLU A 867 -33.67 0.97 -11.84
N ALA A 868 -32.75 0.01 -11.90
CA ALA A 868 -32.99 -1.36 -11.49
C ALA A 868 -33.28 -1.45 -9.98
N LYS A 869 -32.52 -0.72 -9.18
CA LYS A 869 -32.71 -0.62 -7.71
C LYS A 869 -34.09 -0.04 -7.38
N THR A 870 -34.48 1.04 -8.05
CA THR A 870 -35.80 1.69 -7.85
C THR A 870 -36.95 0.76 -8.24
N LYS A 871 -36.81 0.03 -9.34
CA LYS A 871 -37.81 -0.92 -9.84
C LYS A 871 -37.80 -2.25 -9.08
N LYS A 872 -36.83 -2.49 -8.18
CA LYS A 872 -36.60 -3.73 -7.45
C LYS A 872 -36.43 -4.96 -8.39
N THR A 873 -35.68 -4.78 -9.47
CA THR A 873 -35.48 -5.84 -10.50
C THR A 873 -34.11 -6.53 -10.35
N LEU A 874 -33.34 -6.23 -9.30
CA LEU A 874 -32.02 -6.81 -9.10
C LEU A 874 -32.08 -8.33 -8.90
N ASP A 875 -31.21 -9.07 -9.60
CA ASP A 875 -31.15 -10.53 -9.56
C ASP A 875 -29.76 -11.01 -9.18
N PHE A 876 -29.69 -11.75 -8.05
CA PHE A 876 -28.43 -12.29 -7.52
C PHE A 876 -27.81 -13.34 -8.46
N ALA A 877 -28.63 -14.28 -8.99
CA ALA A 877 -28.12 -15.37 -9.80
C ALA A 877 -27.61 -14.86 -11.16
N ASN A 878 -28.32 -13.88 -11.73
CA ASN A 878 -27.83 -13.24 -12.94
C ASN A 878 -26.56 -12.43 -12.67
N GLY A 879 -26.47 -11.69 -11.56
CA GLY A 879 -25.24 -11.00 -11.16
C GLY A 879 -24.03 -11.93 -10.99
N GLN A 880 -24.23 -13.11 -10.39
CA GLN A 880 -23.21 -14.15 -10.30
C GLN A 880 -22.78 -14.66 -11.67
N LYS A 881 -23.74 -14.90 -12.58
CA LYS A 881 -23.47 -15.29 -13.97
C LYS A 881 -22.67 -14.19 -14.69
N MET A 882 -23.03 -12.91 -14.52
CA MET A 882 -22.35 -11.77 -15.14
C MET A 882 -20.93 -11.56 -14.59
N PHE A 883 -20.65 -11.89 -13.32
CA PHE A 883 -19.30 -11.86 -12.76
C PHE A 883 -18.32 -12.77 -13.52
N ALA A 884 -18.82 -13.91 -14.02
CA ALA A 884 -18.02 -14.78 -14.89
C ALA A 884 -18.04 -14.32 -16.36
N ALA A 885 -19.21 -13.90 -16.90
CA ALA A 885 -19.36 -13.46 -18.28
C ALA A 885 -18.54 -12.21 -18.61
N ALA A 886 -18.43 -11.27 -17.68
CA ALA A 886 -17.57 -10.08 -17.77
C ALA A 886 -16.10 -10.34 -17.39
N LEU A 887 -15.68 -11.61 -17.27
CA LEU A 887 -14.32 -12.07 -16.96
C LEU A 887 -13.78 -11.64 -15.59
N CYS A 888 -14.58 -11.05 -14.71
CA CYS A 888 -14.14 -10.61 -13.38
C CYS A 888 -13.56 -11.77 -12.55
N SER A 889 -14.21 -12.95 -12.65
CA SER A 889 -13.80 -14.19 -11.97
C SER A 889 -12.44 -14.75 -12.42
N GLN A 890 -11.89 -14.30 -13.56
CA GLN A 890 -10.55 -14.74 -13.99
C GLN A 890 -9.45 -14.18 -13.07
N CYS A 891 -9.66 -12.99 -12.52
CA CYS A 891 -8.68 -12.30 -11.70
C CYS A 891 -9.13 -12.12 -10.23
N HIS A 892 -10.42 -11.86 -10.00
CA HIS A 892 -10.95 -11.50 -8.69
C HIS A 892 -11.68 -12.66 -8.02
N ARG A 893 -11.46 -12.77 -6.70
CA ARG A 893 -12.30 -13.60 -5.84
C ARG A 893 -13.45 -12.78 -5.29
N LEU A 894 -14.64 -13.39 -5.24
CA LEU A 894 -15.81 -12.88 -4.54
C LEU A 894 -16.55 -14.04 -3.86
N GLY A 895 -16.49 -14.12 -2.54
CA GLY A 895 -16.91 -15.31 -1.81
C GLY A 895 -16.02 -16.51 -2.14
N ASP A 896 -16.66 -17.64 -2.51
CA ASP A 896 -15.99 -18.87 -2.93
C ASP A 896 -15.75 -18.96 -4.46
N ASN A 897 -16.00 -17.87 -5.18
CA ASN A 897 -15.93 -17.81 -6.65
C ASN A 897 -14.75 -16.97 -7.11
N GLY A 898 -14.02 -17.44 -8.12
CA GLY A 898 -13.07 -16.66 -8.89
C GLY A 898 -11.60 -16.88 -8.58
N GLY A 899 -10.77 -16.10 -9.30
CA GLY A 899 -9.31 -16.14 -9.26
C GLY A 899 -8.70 -15.35 -8.10
N ALA A 900 -7.37 -15.30 -8.09
CA ALA A 900 -6.63 -14.65 -7.04
C ALA A 900 -5.47 -13.76 -7.59
N GLN A 901 -5.55 -13.33 -8.83
CA GLN A 901 -4.57 -12.44 -9.46
C GLN A 901 -4.84 -10.96 -9.13
N GLY A 902 -6.10 -10.60 -8.94
CA GLY A 902 -6.57 -9.29 -8.50
C GLY A 902 -6.99 -9.29 -7.02
N PRO A 903 -7.38 -8.13 -6.47
CA PRO A 903 -7.87 -8.02 -5.10
C PRO A 903 -9.13 -8.86 -4.85
N ASP A 904 -9.25 -9.36 -3.61
CA ASP A 904 -10.49 -9.97 -3.11
C ASP A 904 -11.59 -8.89 -2.98
N LEU A 905 -12.75 -9.17 -3.54
CA LEU A 905 -13.89 -8.27 -3.59
C LEU A 905 -14.95 -8.57 -2.52
N SER A 906 -14.75 -9.55 -1.64
CA SER A 906 -15.75 -10.01 -0.66
C SER A 906 -16.18 -8.91 0.32
N GLY A 907 -15.31 -7.95 0.63
CA GLY A 907 -15.61 -6.77 1.45
C GLY A 907 -15.92 -5.49 0.66
N LEU A 908 -16.05 -5.56 -0.67
CA LEU A 908 -16.10 -4.38 -1.52
C LEU A 908 -17.25 -3.41 -1.17
N GLY A 909 -18.45 -3.91 -0.99
CA GLY A 909 -19.62 -3.08 -0.69
C GLY A 909 -19.63 -2.46 0.72
N ALA A 910 -18.76 -2.90 1.63
CA ALA A 910 -18.59 -2.25 2.94
C ALA A 910 -17.77 -0.97 2.84
N ARG A 911 -16.78 -0.94 1.92
CA ARG A 911 -15.84 0.19 1.79
C ARG A 911 -16.11 1.10 0.58
N SER A 912 -16.83 0.64 -0.44
CA SER A 912 -17.01 1.36 -1.70
C SER A 912 -18.47 1.57 -2.02
N ALA A 913 -18.84 2.79 -2.38
CA ALA A 913 -20.15 3.09 -2.93
C ALA A 913 -20.32 2.49 -4.35
N PRO A 914 -21.54 2.15 -4.79
CA PRO A 914 -21.79 1.60 -6.13
C PRO A 914 -21.18 2.41 -7.27
N ALA A 915 -21.21 3.74 -7.17
CA ALA A 915 -20.58 4.64 -8.15
C ALA A 915 -19.06 4.49 -8.21
N ASP A 916 -18.39 4.32 -7.06
CA ASP A 916 -16.94 4.12 -7.03
C ASP A 916 -16.55 2.76 -7.61
N VAL A 917 -17.36 1.71 -7.37
CA VAL A 917 -17.16 0.39 -7.97
C VAL A 917 -17.28 0.47 -9.48
N LEU A 918 -18.32 1.12 -10.00
CA LEU A 918 -18.50 1.33 -11.45
C LEU A 918 -17.36 2.14 -12.05
N MET A 919 -16.88 3.19 -11.36
CA MET A 919 -15.73 3.98 -11.81
C MET A 919 -14.49 3.09 -11.96
N SER A 920 -14.22 2.22 -11.01
CA SER A 920 -13.08 1.30 -11.05
C SER A 920 -13.18 0.27 -12.18
N ILE A 921 -14.38 -0.09 -12.63
CA ILE A 921 -14.58 -1.02 -13.76
C ILE A 921 -14.47 -0.30 -15.10
N VAL A 922 -15.07 0.89 -15.21
CA VAL A 922 -15.14 1.66 -16.48
C VAL A 922 -13.81 2.37 -16.74
N GLN A 923 -13.12 2.83 -15.69
CA GLN A 923 -11.84 3.55 -15.76
C GLN A 923 -10.81 2.92 -14.81
N PRO A 924 -10.37 1.69 -15.06
CA PRO A 924 -9.53 0.94 -14.12
C PRO A 924 -8.15 1.57 -13.83
N SER A 925 -7.67 2.42 -14.73
CA SER A 925 -6.41 3.15 -14.55
C SER A 925 -6.56 4.48 -13.80
N ALA A 926 -7.79 4.87 -13.40
CA ALA A 926 -7.98 6.10 -12.63
C ALA A 926 -7.32 6.02 -11.26
N ILE A 927 -7.36 4.83 -10.63
CA ILE A 927 -6.69 4.55 -9.35
C ILE A 927 -6.21 3.10 -9.37
N VAL A 928 -4.90 2.92 -9.29
CA VAL A 928 -4.26 1.59 -9.27
C VAL A 928 -3.54 1.41 -7.94
N SER A 929 -3.89 0.37 -7.18
CA SER A 929 -3.19 0.01 -5.95
C SER A 929 -1.76 -0.46 -6.25
N ASP A 930 -0.80 -0.05 -5.43
CA ASP A 930 0.61 -0.44 -5.56
C ASP A 930 0.82 -1.95 -5.58
N GLN A 931 0.01 -2.68 -4.82
CA GLN A 931 0.08 -4.14 -4.73
C GLN A 931 -0.27 -4.86 -6.04
N TYR A 932 -1.01 -4.20 -6.94
CA TYR A 932 -1.52 -4.79 -8.18
C TYR A 932 -1.02 -4.09 -9.44
N SER A 933 -0.17 -3.06 -9.32
CA SER A 933 0.43 -2.39 -10.47
C SER A 933 1.49 -3.27 -11.15
N ASN A 934 1.65 -3.12 -12.46
CA ASN A 934 2.81 -3.62 -13.18
C ASN A 934 4.02 -2.70 -12.98
N SER A 935 5.19 -3.22 -13.34
CA SER A 935 6.42 -2.45 -13.50
C SER A 935 6.77 -2.30 -14.97
N VAL A 936 7.32 -1.14 -15.32
CA VAL A 936 7.93 -0.87 -16.61
C VAL A 936 9.43 -1.02 -16.44
N ILE A 937 9.98 -2.06 -17.03
CA ILE A 937 11.42 -2.34 -17.00
C ILE A 937 12.06 -1.66 -18.23
N GLY A 938 12.78 -0.57 -18.02
CA GLY A 938 13.61 0.06 -19.04
C GLY A 938 14.90 -0.74 -19.22
N ARG A 939 15.20 -1.14 -20.46
CA ARG A 939 16.36 -1.97 -20.78
C ARG A 939 17.50 -1.13 -21.35
N VAL A 940 18.74 -1.58 -21.16
CA VAL A 940 19.94 -0.90 -21.69
C VAL A 940 19.97 -0.85 -23.22
N ASP A 941 19.26 -1.75 -23.91
CA ASP A 941 19.09 -1.74 -25.37
C ASP A 941 18.02 -0.74 -25.86
N GLY A 942 17.42 0.03 -24.95
CA GLY A 942 16.34 0.98 -25.25
C GLY A 942 14.94 0.35 -25.29
N GLY A 943 14.81 -0.95 -25.16
CA GLY A 943 13.54 -1.66 -25.09
C GLY A 943 12.85 -1.44 -23.76
N LYS A 944 11.53 -1.66 -23.73
CA LYS A 944 10.71 -1.67 -22.50
C LYS A 944 9.99 -3.00 -22.37
N THR A 945 9.96 -3.54 -21.16
CA THR A 945 9.17 -4.72 -20.82
C THR A 945 8.20 -4.35 -19.70
N ILE A 946 6.92 -4.60 -19.93
CA ILE A 946 5.88 -4.35 -18.92
C ILE A 946 5.43 -5.69 -18.33
N GLY A 947 5.40 -5.78 -17.03
CA GLY A 947 4.96 -6.97 -16.32
C GLY A 947 5.04 -6.81 -14.81
N ARG A 948 4.48 -7.76 -14.09
CA ARG A 948 4.57 -7.79 -12.64
C ARG A 948 5.85 -8.51 -12.24
N ILE A 949 6.67 -7.87 -11.43
CA ILE A 949 7.85 -8.50 -10.84
C ILE A 949 7.36 -9.55 -9.84
N LEU A 950 7.74 -10.82 -10.06
CA LEU A 950 7.34 -11.94 -9.20
C LEU A 950 8.45 -12.33 -8.23
N ASN A 951 9.70 -12.34 -8.69
CA ASN A 951 10.82 -12.82 -7.90
C ASN A 951 12.15 -12.32 -8.47
N GLU A 952 13.20 -12.42 -7.64
CA GLU A 952 14.59 -12.25 -8.04
C GLU A 952 15.33 -13.58 -7.86
N GLU A 953 15.81 -14.16 -8.95
CA GLU A 953 16.61 -15.39 -8.94
C GLU A 953 18.06 -15.07 -9.35
N GLY A 954 18.95 -14.92 -8.35
CA GLY A 954 20.33 -14.50 -8.58
C GLY A 954 20.39 -13.08 -9.16
N ASP A 955 20.90 -12.94 -10.36
CA ASP A 955 21.00 -11.69 -11.12
C ASP A 955 19.82 -11.45 -12.08
N LYS A 956 18.73 -12.22 -11.98
CA LYS A 956 17.58 -12.14 -12.89
C LYS A 956 16.31 -11.74 -12.17
N LEU A 957 15.54 -10.84 -12.80
CA LEU A 957 14.16 -10.54 -12.45
C LEU A 957 13.23 -11.48 -13.20
N GLN A 958 12.29 -12.12 -12.48
CA GLN A 958 11.21 -12.91 -13.09
C GLN A 958 9.96 -12.03 -13.20
N LEU A 959 9.47 -11.83 -14.40
CA LEU A 959 8.32 -10.98 -14.71
C LEU A 959 7.14 -11.83 -15.20
N ALA A 960 5.95 -11.66 -14.61
CA ALA A 960 4.71 -12.11 -15.23
C ALA A 960 4.29 -11.07 -16.26
N VAL A 961 4.27 -11.46 -17.50
CA VAL A 961 3.88 -10.60 -18.65
C VAL A 961 2.45 -10.82 -19.11
N ASN A 962 1.77 -11.86 -18.60
CA ASN A 962 0.37 -12.15 -18.86
C ASN A 962 -0.46 -11.95 -17.57
N PRO A 963 -1.35 -10.95 -17.49
CA PRO A 963 -2.13 -10.69 -16.29
C PRO A 963 -3.13 -11.80 -15.94
N PHE A 964 -3.48 -12.69 -16.90
CA PHE A 964 -4.39 -13.82 -16.67
C PHE A 964 -3.65 -15.10 -16.28
N ASP A 965 -2.34 -15.18 -16.50
CA ASP A 965 -1.56 -16.39 -16.22
C ASP A 965 -0.12 -16.04 -15.78
N PHE A 966 0.10 -15.96 -14.48
CA PHE A 966 1.42 -15.70 -13.89
C PHE A 966 2.39 -16.89 -14.03
N SER A 967 1.98 -18.01 -14.63
CA SER A 967 2.91 -19.08 -15.00
C SER A 967 3.75 -18.73 -16.25
N VAL A 968 3.27 -17.80 -17.07
CA VAL A 968 4.00 -17.24 -18.20
C VAL A 968 4.95 -16.16 -17.69
N GLN A 969 6.21 -16.53 -17.53
CA GLN A 969 7.24 -15.68 -16.95
C GLN A 969 8.35 -15.37 -17.96
N LEU A 970 8.86 -14.15 -17.87
CA LEU A 970 10.04 -13.68 -18.61
C LEU A 970 11.15 -13.36 -17.61
N ALA A 971 12.32 -13.97 -17.81
CA ALA A 971 13.52 -13.66 -17.04
C ALA A 971 14.30 -12.51 -17.71
N VAL A 972 14.60 -11.45 -16.96
CA VAL A 972 15.42 -10.31 -17.42
C VAL A 972 16.64 -10.22 -16.51
N ASN A 973 17.85 -10.22 -17.12
CA ASN A 973 19.06 -10.08 -16.31
C ASN A 973 19.17 -8.67 -15.72
N ARG A 974 19.65 -8.56 -14.50
CA ARG A 974 19.87 -7.27 -13.83
C ARG A 974 20.80 -6.34 -14.61
N SER A 975 21.81 -6.90 -15.30
CA SER A 975 22.73 -6.17 -16.18
C SER A 975 22.02 -5.49 -17.35
N ASP A 976 20.88 -6.01 -17.77
CA ASP A 976 20.12 -5.50 -18.91
C ASP A 976 19.08 -4.45 -18.50
N ILE A 977 18.97 -4.14 -17.19
CA ILE A 977 17.97 -3.22 -16.63
C ILE A 977 18.60 -1.84 -16.43
N LEU A 978 18.04 -0.85 -17.08
CA LEU A 978 18.37 0.56 -16.91
C LEU A 978 17.51 1.23 -15.83
N SER A 979 16.19 0.96 -15.80
CA SER A 979 15.26 1.50 -14.83
C SER A 979 14.14 0.50 -14.50
N ILE A 980 13.55 0.65 -13.31
CA ILE A 980 12.33 -0.04 -12.91
C ILE A 980 11.37 1.06 -12.43
N ASP A 981 10.33 1.28 -13.21
CA ASP A 981 9.32 2.29 -12.95
C ASP A 981 7.96 1.63 -12.73
N ARG A 982 7.07 2.29 -12.00
CA ARG A 982 5.70 1.83 -11.84
C ARG A 982 4.90 2.12 -13.10
N ASP A 983 4.11 1.15 -13.56
CA ASP A 983 3.15 1.38 -14.64
C ASP A 983 1.90 2.09 -14.08
N ALA A 984 1.55 3.23 -14.66
CA ALA A 984 0.33 3.94 -14.33
C ALA A 984 -0.93 3.26 -14.90
N THR A 985 -0.76 2.35 -15.85
CA THR A 985 -1.85 1.60 -16.47
C THR A 985 -2.24 0.40 -15.61
N SER A 986 -3.52 0.27 -15.30
CA SER A 986 -4.04 -0.89 -14.60
C SER A 986 -3.89 -2.16 -15.43
N PRO A 987 -3.46 -3.30 -14.84
CA PRO A 987 -3.55 -4.60 -15.51
C PRO A 987 -5.00 -5.07 -15.74
N MET A 988 -5.99 -4.45 -15.09
CA MET A 988 -7.42 -4.70 -15.33
C MET A 988 -7.82 -4.10 -16.68
N PRO A 989 -8.34 -4.89 -17.63
CA PRO A 989 -8.72 -4.40 -18.95
C PRO A 989 -9.90 -3.40 -18.91
N VAL A 990 -9.93 -2.48 -19.85
CA VAL A 990 -11.10 -1.62 -20.10
C VAL A 990 -12.18 -2.38 -20.89
N GLY A 991 -13.44 -1.93 -20.79
CA GLY A 991 -14.53 -2.44 -21.61
C GLY A 991 -15.13 -3.76 -21.14
N LEU A 992 -14.85 -4.20 -19.91
CA LEU A 992 -15.39 -5.46 -19.36
C LEU A 992 -16.93 -5.48 -19.30
N LEU A 993 -17.60 -4.33 -19.24
CA LEU A 993 -19.06 -4.21 -19.27
C LEU A 993 -19.65 -4.22 -20.69
N ASN A 994 -18.83 -4.15 -21.75
CA ASN A 994 -19.31 -3.87 -23.10
C ASN A 994 -20.16 -4.99 -23.73
N SER A 995 -20.14 -6.20 -23.20
CA SER A 995 -21.02 -7.29 -23.62
C SER A 995 -22.38 -7.27 -22.91
N LEU A 996 -22.55 -6.48 -21.85
CA LEU A 996 -23.71 -6.52 -20.96
C LEU A 996 -24.77 -5.49 -21.36
N ASN A 997 -26.03 -5.84 -21.18
CA ASN A 997 -27.15 -4.88 -21.22
C ASN A 997 -27.34 -4.15 -19.88
N ALA A 998 -28.32 -3.23 -19.79
CA ALA A 998 -28.52 -2.38 -18.61
C ALA A 998 -28.90 -3.19 -17.35
N GLN A 999 -29.74 -4.21 -17.48
CA GLN A 999 -30.13 -5.05 -16.35
C GLN A 999 -28.94 -5.91 -15.88
N GLU A 1000 -28.18 -6.46 -16.81
CA GLU A 1000 -26.98 -7.26 -16.51
C GLU A 1000 -25.89 -6.45 -15.80
N VAL A 1001 -25.69 -5.18 -16.16
CA VAL A 1001 -24.76 -4.27 -15.46
C VAL A 1001 -25.24 -4.00 -14.03
N ALA A 1002 -26.55 -3.78 -13.83
CA ALA A 1002 -27.12 -3.55 -12.51
C ALA A 1002 -27.03 -4.81 -11.62
N ASP A 1003 -27.31 -5.99 -12.17
CA ASP A 1003 -27.23 -7.27 -11.45
C ASP A 1003 -25.79 -7.62 -11.06
N LEU A 1004 -24.81 -7.40 -11.96
CA LEU A 1004 -23.39 -7.55 -11.67
C LEU A 1004 -22.99 -6.62 -10.50
N LEU A 1005 -23.36 -5.35 -10.55
CA LEU A 1005 -23.05 -4.42 -9.49
C LEU A 1005 -23.69 -4.83 -8.16
N ALA A 1006 -24.96 -5.29 -8.19
CA ALA A 1006 -25.63 -5.80 -6.99
C ALA A 1006 -24.89 -7.01 -6.39
N TYR A 1007 -24.46 -7.94 -7.21
CA TYR A 1007 -23.66 -9.09 -6.78
C TYR A 1007 -22.34 -8.68 -6.13
N LEU A 1008 -21.64 -7.69 -6.72
CA LEU A 1008 -20.37 -7.14 -6.21
C LEU A 1008 -20.56 -6.44 -4.84
N VAL A 1009 -21.51 -5.50 -4.74
CA VAL A 1009 -21.70 -4.71 -3.51
C VAL A 1009 -22.39 -5.48 -2.39
N SER A 1010 -23.13 -6.56 -2.71
CA SER A 1010 -23.65 -7.48 -1.69
C SER A 1010 -22.56 -8.36 -1.05
N GLY A 1011 -21.33 -8.40 -1.63
CA GLY A 1011 -20.29 -9.32 -1.20
C GLY A 1011 -20.65 -10.80 -1.43
N ALA A 1012 -21.35 -11.10 -2.52
CA ALA A 1012 -21.92 -12.43 -2.82
C ALA A 1012 -22.93 -12.94 -1.77
N ASN A 1013 -23.63 -12.03 -1.09
CA ASN A 1013 -24.68 -12.38 -0.14
C ASN A 1013 -26.06 -12.43 -0.83
N ALA A 1014 -26.56 -13.62 -1.13
CA ALA A 1014 -27.89 -13.82 -1.72
C ALA A 1014 -29.06 -13.38 -0.81
N LYS A 1015 -28.79 -13.18 0.49
CA LYS A 1015 -29.78 -12.73 1.49
C LYS A 1015 -29.74 -11.22 1.71
N ASP A 1016 -28.94 -10.49 0.93
CA ASP A 1016 -28.91 -9.02 1.07
C ASP A 1016 -30.29 -8.44 0.75
N PRO A 1017 -30.80 -7.50 1.57
CA PRO A 1017 -32.14 -6.92 1.39
C PRO A 1017 -32.38 -6.30 0.00
N MET A 1018 -31.33 -5.91 -0.73
CA MET A 1018 -31.48 -5.36 -2.08
C MET A 1018 -32.07 -6.33 -3.09
N PHE A 1019 -32.04 -7.66 -2.84
CA PHE A 1019 -32.64 -8.69 -3.70
C PHE A 1019 -34.06 -9.09 -3.26
N ALA A 1020 -34.58 -8.49 -2.18
CA ALA A 1020 -35.97 -8.71 -1.76
C ALA A 1020 -36.93 -8.08 -2.78
N LYS A 1021 -37.79 -8.94 -3.37
CA LYS A 1021 -38.81 -8.53 -4.36
C LYS A 1021 -39.98 -7.83 -3.73
#